data_df920c5767015f97ba3a918870d08dfa
#
_entry.id   df920c5767015f97ba3a918870d08dfa
#
_cell.length_a   1.000
_cell.length_b   1.000
_cell.length_c   1.000
_cell.angle_alpha   90.00
_cell.angle_beta   90.00
_cell.angle_gamma   90.00
#
_symmetry.space_group_name_H-M   'P 1'
#
loop_
_entity.id
_entity.type
_entity.pdbx_description
1 polymer ?
#
loop_
_entity_poly.entity_id
_entity_poly.type
_entity_poly.pdbx_seq_one_letter_code
_entity_poly.pdbx_strand_id
1 'polypeptide(L)'
;MRLIRHAAPLVLPLLLLPAADLAHAQPVIDAALSDAQIINKKSCAILKVNFNIRIRYASHFPVDRGEELRIAVNAIDRDQAIALQLLKREAVRAPASPLVNIKAIDFETRQASGSALRIQFDRPVAYQVAPGPDVQSIVVAIAGPGPASACKPDFPGGPAAGGVVGGPAGGRISEADLRAAAAATDEARAALKTGNFSGAIALLTKVVKLPENEYSPEAHELMGLARQRSGQVAAARAEYETYLARYPQAEGAERVRQRLDAIVTASGGPEEKLRAAPLAPGWRPGGGFAPVGSGTSWTFTGSLSEFYIRDDSFRTAVDPTVAPDPNADADAHEVHQNEMLSSLDMIATWVNDQARGKIRFSGTEEHHFDESRDRFGIASLFSEVELRNWEVLGRFGRQNSNVDTGGVLGRFDGGLLSWRALPNVKLNAVGGSPVLSRFDEPFRDQRYFYGASIGLGPFFGGFETTLFAIEQRDRSLLDRRAVGAEARYFDPTKSAFATVDYDVHFNQLNAAIFSGSWTLPDKSTLYGGADYRRTPYLSTWNALLNQPFVTLYDMLAASQTTPAQLQQLALDQTPVYKSAMVGYSRPLTDKFLVSADATVVNLSQPITFAGVDPALGALPSGNEYYYSAQLMGSNLIKEGDMYIGAVRYSQLLNSNMYALDFNSRYPWTKELSLSPRLRLGYRTGRNGVDMTEYTALPSLLADYYWTKELSTEFEIGAERTWTRQDGVREQNTDLFLTLGIRYDFFADDTTKEDKKKCATPVAAALCRYSNSPDKTCVAQPTTSCR
;
A
#
# COMPACT_ATOMS: atom_id res chain seq x y z
N MET A 1 41.01 5.53 -2.90
CA MET A 1 41.02 6.70 -1.99
C MET A 1 41.39 7.94 -2.78
N ARG A 2 40.57 9.00 -2.74
CA ARG A 2 40.63 10.22 -3.53
C ARG A 2 40.21 10.03 -5.00
N LEU A 3 38.89 10.01 -5.23
CA LEU A 3 38.27 10.26 -6.53
C LEU A 3 36.79 10.63 -6.32
N ILE A 4 36.52 11.79 -5.74
CA ILE A 4 35.26 12.51 -5.84
C ILE A 4 35.61 14.01 -5.73
N ARG A 5 35.99 14.59 -6.85
CA ARG A 5 35.95 16.03 -7.13
C ARG A 5 35.88 16.14 -8.63
N HIS A 6 34.64 16.25 -9.14
CA HIS A 6 34.25 16.99 -10.36
C HIS A 6 32.85 16.48 -10.73
N ALA A 7 31.85 17.06 -10.08
CA ALA A 7 30.50 17.06 -10.64
C ALA A 7 30.47 18.23 -11.63
N ALA A 8 30.62 17.92 -12.91
CA ALA A 8 30.29 18.84 -14.00
C ALA A 8 28.77 18.82 -14.21
N PRO A 9 28.12 19.92 -14.51
CA PRO A 9 26.70 19.96 -14.83
C PRO A 9 26.47 19.28 -16.18
N LEU A 10 25.79 18.15 -16.18
CA LEU A 10 25.24 17.53 -17.39
C LEU A 10 24.06 18.40 -17.85
N VAL A 11 24.34 19.26 -18.83
CA VAL A 11 23.35 19.92 -19.66
C VAL A 11 22.88 18.89 -20.67
N LEU A 12 21.66 18.37 -20.48
CA LEU A 12 20.98 17.47 -21.41
C LEU A 12 20.53 18.28 -22.64
N PRO A 13 20.91 17.93 -23.88
CA PRO A 13 20.34 18.57 -25.05
C PRO A 13 18.91 18.08 -25.30
N LEU A 14 17.97 19.01 -25.35
CA LEU A 14 16.59 18.80 -25.77
C LEU A 14 16.60 18.47 -27.28
N LEU A 15 16.47 17.21 -27.65
CA LEU A 15 16.26 16.77 -29.02
C LEU A 15 14.76 16.60 -29.30
N LEU A 16 14.27 17.40 -30.21
CA LEU A 16 12.95 17.29 -30.86
C LEU A 16 12.88 15.98 -31.64
N LEU A 17 11.94 15.10 -31.30
CA LEU A 17 11.61 13.92 -32.06
C LEU A 17 10.18 13.99 -32.62
N PRO A 18 9.91 13.44 -33.82
CA PRO A 18 8.62 13.54 -34.49
C PRO A 18 7.59 12.58 -33.92
N ALA A 19 6.33 13.02 -33.95
CA ALA A 19 5.16 12.27 -33.54
C ALA A 19 4.89 11.11 -34.51
N ALA A 20 4.86 9.87 -34.01
CA ALA A 20 4.20 8.76 -34.66
C ALA A 20 3.82 7.66 -33.65
N ASP A 21 2.64 7.11 -33.90
CA ASP A 21 2.01 5.92 -33.35
C ASP A 21 1.28 6.03 -32.00
N LEU A 22 -0.02 6.32 -32.13
CA LEU A 22 -1.04 6.15 -31.11
C LEU A 22 -1.46 4.66 -31.05
N ALA A 23 -0.65 3.84 -30.40
CA ALA A 23 -1.16 2.61 -29.84
C ALA A 23 -2.15 3.00 -28.71
N HIS A 24 -3.33 2.41 -28.72
CA HIS A 24 -4.40 2.64 -27.74
C HIS A 24 -3.87 2.25 -26.34
N ALA A 25 -3.37 3.23 -25.60
CA ALA A 25 -2.78 2.99 -24.29
C ALA A 25 -3.89 2.68 -23.28
N GLN A 26 -3.99 1.41 -22.89
CA GLN A 26 -4.63 1.04 -21.63
C GLN A 26 -3.85 1.72 -20.50
N PRO A 27 -4.50 2.09 -19.38
CA PRO A 27 -3.82 2.72 -18.25
C PRO A 27 -2.75 1.76 -17.73
N VAL A 28 -1.50 2.02 -18.06
CA VAL A 28 -0.36 1.23 -17.60
C VAL A 28 -0.02 1.70 -16.19
N ILE A 29 -0.02 0.77 -15.23
CA ILE A 29 0.55 1.01 -13.90
C ILE A 29 2.05 0.81 -14.06
N ASP A 30 2.82 1.89 -13.92
CA ASP A 30 4.28 1.83 -14.02
C ASP A 30 4.92 1.33 -12.73
N ALA A 31 4.27 1.53 -11.58
CA ALA A 31 4.71 1.06 -10.28
C ALA A 31 3.53 0.91 -9.32
N ALA A 32 3.37 -0.27 -8.71
CA ALA A 32 2.37 -0.51 -7.67
C ALA A 32 2.81 0.07 -6.32
N LEU A 33 4.11 -0.05 -5.98
CA LEU A 33 4.66 0.51 -4.74
C LEU A 33 4.94 2.01 -4.89
N SER A 34 4.65 2.76 -3.84
CA SER A 34 4.99 4.18 -3.74
C SER A 34 6.25 4.40 -2.91
N ASP A 35 6.18 4.15 -1.63
CA ASP A 35 7.29 4.31 -0.70
C ASP A 35 7.08 3.46 0.55
N ALA A 36 8.12 3.36 1.38
CA ALA A 36 8.04 2.76 2.69
C ALA A 36 8.57 3.73 3.75
N GLN A 37 7.85 3.85 4.86
CA GLN A 37 8.17 4.76 5.97
C GLN A 37 8.19 3.97 7.27
N ILE A 38 9.09 4.33 8.20
CA ILE A 38 9.17 3.69 9.50
C ILE A 38 9.13 4.73 10.63
N ILE A 39 8.33 4.45 11.64
CA ILE A 39 8.23 5.26 12.86
C ILE A 39 8.77 4.43 14.01
N ASN A 40 9.87 4.90 14.63
CA ASN A 40 10.46 4.22 15.76
C ASN A 40 9.82 4.75 17.06
N LYS A 41 9.23 3.85 17.86
CA LYS A 41 8.78 4.09 19.23
C LYS A 41 9.77 3.42 20.19
N LYS A 42 9.67 3.67 21.51
CA LYS A 42 10.63 3.16 22.53
C LYS A 42 10.88 1.64 22.44
N SER A 43 9.86 0.85 22.09
CA SER A 43 9.90 -0.61 22.10
C SER A 43 9.44 -1.26 20.78
N CYS A 44 9.04 -0.47 19.79
CA CYS A 44 8.61 -1.02 18.49
C CYS A 44 8.81 -0.05 17.32
N ALA A 45 8.92 -0.63 16.13
CA ALA A 45 8.96 0.08 14.87
C ALA A 45 7.64 -0.15 14.10
N ILE A 46 7.04 0.92 13.59
CA ILE A 46 5.84 0.84 12.75
C ILE A 46 6.25 1.15 11.31
N LEU A 47 6.27 0.12 10.49
CA LEU A 47 6.53 0.23 9.06
C LEU A 47 5.19 0.46 8.34
N LYS A 48 5.11 1.49 7.52
CA LYS A 48 4.03 1.74 6.57
C LYS A 48 4.57 1.61 5.16
N VAL A 49 4.01 0.70 4.37
CA VAL A 49 4.31 0.55 2.94
C VAL A 49 3.14 1.13 2.15
N ASN A 50 3.42 2.14 1.33
CA ASN A 50 2.42 2.86 0.54
C ASN A 50 2.41 2.34 -0.90
N PHE A 51 1.20 2.30 -1.48
CA PHE A 51 0.95 1.88 -2.85
C PHE A 51 0.44 3.04 -3.69
N ASN A 52 0.71 2.99 -4.99
CA ASN A 52 0.13 3.90 -5.99
C ASN A 52 -1.28 3.47 -6.42
N ILE A 53 -1.72 2.30 -5.97
CA ILE A 53 -3.00 1.67 -6.29
C ILE A 53 -3.82 1.42 -5.04
N ARG A 54 -5.14 1.29 -5.19
CA ARG A 54 -6.02 0.87 -4.10
C ARG A 54 -5.91 -0.64 -3.92
N ILE A 55 -5.64 -1.07 -2.70
CA ILE A 55 -5.41 -2.48 -2.36
C ILE A 55 -6.38 -2.97 -1.29
N ARG A 56 -6.70 -4.25 -1.37
CA ARG A 56 -7.40 -5.03 -0.35
C ARG A 56 -6.44 -6.02 0.28
N TYR A 57 -6.33 -5.99 1.57
CA TYR A 57 -5.62 -6.99 2.35
C TYR A 57 -6.39 -8.33 2.32
N ALA A 58 -5.69 -9.43 2.06
CA ALA A 58 -6.28 -10.78 2.03
C ALA A 58 -5.76 -11.65 3.19
N SER A 59 -4.45 -11.69 3.39
CA SER A 59 -3.83 -12.48 4.45
C SER A 59 -2.35 -12.11 4.60
N HIS A 60 -1.71 -12.61 5.63
CA HIS A 60 -0.24 -12.58 5.73
C HIS A 60 0.29 -13.87 6.35
N PHE A 61 1.54 -14.18 6.04
CA PHE A 61 2.19 -15.36 6.56
C PHE A 61 3.72 -15.19 6.56
N PRO A 62 4.47 -15.69 7.59
CA PRO A 62 3.99 -16.27 8.85
C PRO A 62 3.12 -15.32 9.65
N VAL A 63 2.36 -15.86 10.64
CA VAL A 63 1.29 -15.10 11.29
C VAL A 63 1.80 -14.04 12.26
N ASP A 64 2.80 -14.38 13.09
CA ASP A 64 3.26 -13.53 14.20
C ASP A 64 4.75 -13.25 14.17
N ARG A 65 5.55 -14.13 13.55
CA ARG A 65 7.01 -14.05 13.60
C ARG A 65 7.68 -14.74 12.41
N GLY A 66 8.73 -14.12 11.86
CA GLY A 66 9.54 -14.70 10.79
C GLY A 66 10.69 -13.80 10.36
N GLU A 67 11.59 -14.35 9.54
CA GLU A 67 12.61 -13.58 8.79
C GLU A 67 12.05 -13.02 7.50
N GLU A 68 11.03 -13.66 6.94
CA GLU A 68 10.28 -13.19 5.79
C GLU A 68 8.80 -13.11 6.15
N LEU A 69 8.18 -11.98 5.83
CA LEU A 69 6.76 -11.73 5.94
C LEU A 69 6.20 -11.53 4.53
N ARG A 70 5.21 -12.34 4.16
CA ARG A 70 4.44 -12.18 2.93
C ARG A 70 3.03 -11.74 3.26
N ILE A 71 2.58 -10.70 2.57
CA ILE A 71 1.26 -10.11 2.74
C ILE A 71 0.55 -10.17 1.40
N ALA A 72 -0.45 -11.04 1.30
CA ALA A 72 -1.30 -11.15 0.11
C ALA A 72 -2.21 -9.93 0.01
N VAL A 73 -2.15 -9.24 -1.10
CA VAL A 73 -2.97 -8.08 -1.40
C VAL A 73 -3.54 -8.18 -2.81
N ASN A 74 -4.77 -7.69 -2.99
CA ASN A 74 -5.41 -7.64 -4.29
C ASN A 74 -5.68 -6.18 -4.65
N ALA A 75 -5.43 -5.78 -5.90
CA ALA A 75 -5.90 -4.50 -6.39
C ALA A 75 -7.43 -4.45 -6.35
N ILE A 76 -7.99 -3.34 -5.88
CA ILE A 76 -9.45 -3.14 -5.86
C ILE A 76 -9.94 -2.80 -7.25
N ASP A 77 -9.14 -2.09 -8.03
CA ASP A 77 -9.43 -1.70 -9.39
C ASP A 77 -8.97 -2.77 -10.40
N ARG A 78 -9.87 -3.20 -11.30
CA ARG A 78 -9.59 -4.24 -12.30
C ARG A 78 -8.49 -3.83 -13.28
N ASP A 79 -8.55 -2.61 -13.80
CA ASP A 79 -7.59 -2.15 -14.80
C ASP A 79 -6.19 -2.09 -14.17
N GLN A 80 -6.12 -1.70 -12.89
CA GLN A 80 -4.92 -1.81 -12.08
C GLN A 80 -4.51 -3.27 -11.84
N ALA A 81 -5.46 -4.16 -11.59
CA ALA A 81 -5.16 -5.58 -11.39
C ALA A 81 -4.61 -6.25 -12.67
N ILE A 82 -5.13 -5.88 -13.85
CA ILE A 82 -4.61 -6.35 -15.14
C ILE A 82 -3.21 -5.79 -15.39
N ALA A 83 -3.02 -4.48 -15.19
CA ALA A 83 -1.73 -3.85 -15.37
C ALA A 83 -0.66 -4.37 -14.41
N LEU A 84 -1.04 -4.76 -13.17
CA LEU A 84 -0.15 -5.43 -12.23
C LEU A 84 0.39 -6.76 -12.76
N GLN A 85 -0.37 -7.49 -13.58
CA GLN A 85 0.09 -8.77 -14.15
C GLN A 85 1.24 -8.57 -15.16
N LEU A 86 1.35 -7.37 -15.74
CA LEU A 86 2.43 -7.00 -16.64
C LEU A 86 3.72 -6.62 -15.86
N LEU A 87 3.59 -6.20 -14.61
CA LEU A 87 4.73 -5.93 -13.74
C LEU A 87 5.31 -7.25 -13.25
N LYS A 88 6.63 -7.40 -13.33
CA LYS A 88 7.31 -8.62 -12.87
C LYS A 88 7.53 -8.59 -11.36
N ARG A 89 8.24 -7.61 -10.89
CA ARG A 89 8.60 -7.39 -9.49
C ARG A 89 8.97 -5.93 -9.29
N GLU A 90 8.56 -5.38 -8.19
CA GLU A 90 8.95 -4.04 -7.75
C GLU A 90 9.56 -4.10 -6.37
N ALA A 91 10.42 -3.16 -6.07
CA ALA A 91 10.99 -3.03 -4.75
C ALA A 91 11.04 -1.56 -4.35
N VAL A 92 10.83 -1.29 -3.07
CA VAL A 92 11.09 0.01 -2.47
C VAL A 92 12.16 -0.11 -1.42
N ARG A 93 12.93 0.95 -1.25
CA ARG A 93 13.98 0.96 -0.24
C ARG A 93 13.42 0.72 1.15
N ALA A 94 14.05 -0.20 1.87
CA ALA A 94 13.78 -0.42 3.28
C ALA A 94 14.25 0.80 4.11
N PRO A 95 13.36 1.44 4.89
CA PRO A 95 13.73 2.55 5.74
C PRO A 95 14.62 2.09 6.91
N ALA A 96 15.61 2.92 7.28
CA ALA A 96 16.51 2.61 8.38
C ALA A 96 15.80 2.68 9.73
N SER A 97 16.07 1.73 10.61
CA SER A 97 15.54 1.69 11.97
C SER A 97 16.61 1.16 12.95
N PRO A 98 16.75 1.77 14.14
CA PRO A 98 17.64 1.25 15.18
C PRO A 98 17.07 -0.01 15.86
N LEU A 99 15.79 -0.32 15.68
CA LEU A 99 15.09 -1.43 16.34
C LEU A 99 15.02 -2.69 15.49
N VAL A 100 14.97 -2.55 14.17
CA VAL A 100 14.85 -3.65 13.21
C VAL A 100 15.64 -3.35 11.95
N ASN A 101 16.34 -4.34 11.44
CA ASN A 101 17.01 -4.25 10.15
C ASN A 101 16.15 -4.95 9.09
N ILE A 102 15.59 -4.17 8.17
CA ILE A 102 14.80 -4.64 7.04
C ILE A 102 15.75 -4.74 5.85
N LYS A 103 15.90 -5.94 5.27
CA LYS A 103 16.77 -6.19 4.13
C LYS A 103 16.15 -5.75 2.81
N ALA A 104 14.87 -6.10 2.62
CA ALA A 104 14.17 -5.82 1.38
C ALA A 104 12.67 -5.63 1.62
N ILE A 105 12.04 -4.83 0.77
CA ILE A 105 10.59 -4.65 0.66
C ILE A 105 10.26 -4.74 -0.82
N ASP A 106 9.64 -5.83 -1.24
CA ASP A 106 9.34 -6.15 -2.63
C ASP A 106 7.87 -6.43 -2.83
N PHE A 107 7.37 -6.14 -4.02
CA PHE A 107 6.02 -6.49 -4.45
C PHE A 107 6.10 -7.41 -5.66
N GLU A 108 5.57 -8.61 -5.53
CA GLU A 108 5.61 -9.66 -6.53
C GLU A 108 4.20 -9.87 -7.09
N THR A 109 4.05 -9.85 -8.41
CA THR A 109 2.75 -9.91 -9.10
C THR A 109 2.49 -11.23 -9.81
N ARG A 110 3.55 -11.97 -10.20
CA ARG A 110 3.46 -13.22 -10.96
C ARG A 110 3.36 -14.48 -10.11
N GLN A 111 2.77 -14.41 -8.93
CA GLN A 111 2.68 -15.59 -8.06
C GLN A 111 1.35 -16.34 -8.25
N ALA A 112 1.40 -17.65 -7.98
CA ALA A 112 0.22 -18.51 -7.90
C ALA A 112 -0.83 -17.98 -6.92
N SER A 113 -0.38 -17.29 -5.88
CA SER A 113 -1.19 -16.73 -4.81
C SER A 113 -1.75 -15.33 -5.11
N GLY A 114 -1.59 -14.81 -6.32
CA GLY A 114 -1.87 -13.41 -6.63
C GLY A 114 -0.69 -12.50 -6.27
N SER A 115 -0.96 -11.22 -6.09
CA SER A 115 0.07 -10.24 -5.75
C SER A 115 0.42 -10.29 -4.26
N ALA A 116 1.70 -10.20 -3.93
CA ALA A 116 2.18 -10.24 -2.55
C ALA A 116 3.23 -9.17 -2.27
N LEU A 117 3.06 -8.45 -1.18
CA LEU A 117 4.10 -7.62 -0.58
C LEU A 117 4.99 -8.52 0.27
N ARG A 118 6.28 -8.55 -0.03
CA ARG A 118 7.30 -9.29 0.71
C ARG A 118 8.15 -8.32 1.52
N ILE A 119 8.34 -8.60 2.80
CA ILE A 119 9.24 -7.87 3.68
C ILE A 119 10.23 -8.86 4.26
N GLN A 120 11.52 -8.62 4.06
CA GLN A 120 12.59 -9.47 4.54
C GLN A 120 13.37 -8.79 5.65
N PHE A 121 13.59 -9.51 6.76
CA PHE A 121 14.35 -9.07 7.91
C PHE A 121 15.71 -9.78 7.96
N ASP A 122 16.65 -9.25 8.75
CA ASP A 122 17.97 -9.87 8.98
C ASP A 122 17.94 -11.02 9.99
N ARG A 123 16.87 -11.08 10.77
CA ARG A 123 16.61 -12.08 11.81
C ARG A 123 15.11 -12.25 12.01
N PRO A 124 14.64 -13.35 12.63
CA PRO A 124 13.23 -13.52 12.95
C PRO A 124 12.74 -12.44 13.91
N VAL A 125 11.76 -11.64 13.49
CA VAL A 125 11.13 -10.58 14.29
C VAL A 125 9.66 -10.92 14.53
N ALA A 126 9.12 -10.49 15.67
CA ALA A 126 7.69 -10.55 15.92
C ALA A 126 7.01 -9.32 15.34
N TYR A 127 5.82 -9.49 14.73
CA TYR A 127 5.09 -8.42 14.07
C TYR A 127 3.58 -8.60 14.16
N GLN A 128 2.85 -7.53 13.86
CA GLN A 128 1.41 -7.52 13.59
C GLN A 128 1.17 -6.75 12.30
N VAL A 129 0.29 -7.26 11.46
CA VAL A 129 -0.01 -6.68 10.14
C VAL A 129 -1.45 -6.21 10.12
N ALA A 130 -1.68 -5.03 9.56
CA ALA A 130 -3.02 -4.50 9.31
C ALA A 130 -3.05 -3.71 8.00
N PRO A 131 -4.20 -3.63 7.33
CA PRO A 131 -4.40 -2.68 6.24
C PRO A 131 -4.24 -1.24 6.77
N GLY A 132 -3.80 -0.32 5.91
CA GLY A 132 -3.73 1.10 6.27
C GLY A 132 -5.08 1.81 6.11
N PRO A 133 -5.26 2.97 6.74
CA PRO A 133 -6.55 3.69 6.74
C PRO A 133 -6.90 4.32 5.40
N ASP A 134 -5.97 4.41 4.47
CA ASP A 134 -6.10 5.08 3.18
C ASP A 134 -6.41 4.12 2.00
N VAL A 135 -6.63 2.82 2.28
CA VAL A 135 -6.78 1.73 1.30
C VAL A 135 -5.67 1.65 0.24
N GLN A 136 -4.58 2.37 0.48
CA GLN A 136 -3.39 2.42 -0.37
C GLN A 136 -2.12 2.10 0.44
N SER A 137 -2.25 1.50 1.62
CA SER A 137 -1.09 1.13 2.44
C SER A 137 -1.32 -0.12 3.27
N ILE A 138 -0.20 -0.74 3.63
CA ILE A 138 -0.11 -1.79 4.64
C ILE A 138 0.73 -1.28 5.80
N VAL A 139 0.31 -1.59 7.01
CA VAL A 139 1.01 -1.21 8.25
C VAL A 139 1.49 -2.47 8.96
N VAL A 140 2.77 -2.50 9.29
CA VAL A 140 3.41 -3.60 10.03
C VAL A 140 4.02 -3.05 11.31
N ALA A 141 3.48 -3.44 12.45
CA ALA A 141 4.05 -3.12 13.75
C ALA A 141 5.05 -4.21 14.13
N ILE A 142 6.33 -3.86 14.26
CA ILE A 142 7.45 -4.78 14.48
C ILE A 142 7.95 -4.59 15.90
N ALA A 143 8.01 -5.67 16.70
CA ALA A 143 8.53 -5.63 18.05
C ALA A 143 10.05 -5.41 18.04
N GLY A 144 10.51 -4.43 18.82
CA GLY A 144 11.91 -4.25 19.13
C GLY A 144 12.42 -5.32 20.12
N PRO A 145 13.68 -5.26 20.53
CA PRO A 145 14.24 -6.15 21.54
C PRO A 145 13.53 -5.90 22.89
N GLY A 146 12.59 -6.78 23.26
CA GLY A 146 11.75 -6.69 24.47
C GLY A 146 10.51 -7.58 24.35
N PRO A 147 9.65 -7.67 25.39
CA PRO A 147 8.44 -8.48 25.34
C PRO A 147 7.50 -7.97 24.23
N ALA A 148 7.08 -8.86 23.34
CA ALA A 148 6.24 -8.59 22.18
C ALA A 148 4.89 -7.89 22.50
N SER A 149 4.42 -8.00 23.73
CA SER A 149 3.21 -7.37 24.23
C SER A 149 3.25 -5.83 24.28
N ALA A 150 4.42 -5.22 24.17
CA ALA A 150 4.60 -3.77 24.23
C ALA A 150 4.40 -3.07 22.85
N CYS A 151 4.32 -3.82 21.77
CA CYS A 151 4.17 -3.31 20.41
C CYS A 151 2.73 -3.44 19.92
N LYS A 152 1.83 -2.65 20.50
CA LYS A 152 0.50 -2.46 19.91
C LYS A 152 0.58 -1.33 18.91
N PRO A 153 0.11 -1.52 17.67
CA PRO A 153 0.01 -0.43 16.72
C PRO A 153 -1.07 0.54 17.22
N ASP A 154 -0.68 1.74 17.65
CA ASP A 154 -1.61 2.86 17.73
C ASP A 154 -1.89 3.26 16.30
N PHE A 155 -2.96 2.75 15.72
CA PHE A 155 -3.43 3.20 14.42
C PHE A 155 -4.10 4.55 14.62
N PRO A 156 -3.65 5.58 13.92
CA PRO A 156 -4.35 6.87 13.93
C PRO A 156 -5.74 6.66 13.32
N GLY A 157 -6.78 6.99 14.09
CA GLY A 157 -8.18 6.89 13.66
C GLY A 157 -8.96 5.67 14.16
N GLY A 158 -8.28 4.63 14.69
CA GLY A 158 -8.97 3.64 15.50
C GLY A 158 -9.28 4.23 16.88
N PRO A 159 -10.38 3.83 17.56
CA PRO A 159 -10.47 4.04 18.98
C PRO A 159 -9.15 3.50 19.53
N ALA A 160 -8.46 4.28 20.37
CA ALA A 160 -7.33 3.77 21.10
C ALA A 160 -7.75 2.37 21.54
N ALA A 161 -7.04 1.34 21.05
CA ALA A 161 -7.39 -0.02 21.40
C ALA A 161 -7.18 -0.09 22.92
N GLY A 162 -8.21 0.32 23.62
CA GLY A 162 -8.42 -0.05 25.00
C GLY A 162 -8.34 -1.55 24.91
N GLY A 163 -7.16 -2.08 25.26
CA GLY A 163 -7.05 -3.51 25.42
C GLY A 163 -8.23 -3.88 26.30
N VAL A 164 -9.18 -4.53 25.71
CA VAL A 164 -10.01 -5.43 26.48
C VAL A 164 -9.01 -6.46 26.99
N VAL A 165 -8.36 -6.11 28.07
CA VAL A 165 -7.95 -7.11 29.03
C VAL A 165 -9.27 -7.79 29.31
N GLY A 166 -9.43 -9.01 28.81
CA GLY A 166 -10.59 -9.84 29.11
C GLY A 166 -10.77 -9.75 30.60
N GLY A 167 -11.70 -8.89 31.02
CA GLY A 167 -12.31 -9.03 32.32
C GLY A 167 -12.91 -10.42 32.29
N PRO A 168 -12.87 -11.17 33.39
CA PRO A 168 -13.53 -12.46 33.46
C PRO A 168 -14.96 -12.22 32.98
N ALA A 169 -15.39 -13.07 32.04
CA ALA A 169 -16.73 -13.07 31.44
C ALA A 169 -17.77 -12.78 32.52
N GLY A 170 -18.66 -11.85 32.27
CA GLY A 170 -19.65 -11.30 33.18
C GLY A 170 -20.31 -12.32 34.11
N GLY A 171 -19.67 -12.56 35.23
CA GLY A 171 -20.31 -13.13 36.41
C GLY A 171 -21.09 -11.98 37.05
N ARG A 172 -22.36 -12.22 37.32
CA ARG A 172 -23.12 -11.29 38.18
C ARG A 172 -22.35 -11.14 39.49
N ILE A 173 -22.00 -9.89 39.81
CA ILE A 173 -21.38 -9.58 41.10
C ILE A 173 -22.32 -10.09 42.21
N SER A 174 -21.76 -10.75 43.22
CA SER A 174 -22.55 -11.14 44.36
C SER A 174 -22.94 -9.95 45.20
N GLU A 175 -24.07 -9.98 45.89
CA GLU A 175 -24.51 -8.90 46.77
C GLU A 175 -23.50 -8.66 47.91
N ALA A 176 -22.77 -9.70 48.33
CA ALA A 176 -21.71 -9.62 49.30
C ALA A 176 -20.49 -8.83 48.74
N ASP A 177 -20.09 -9.09 47.49
CA ASP A 177 -18.99 -8.38 46.86
C ASP A 177 -19.35 -6.92 46.56
N LEU A 178 -20.63 -6.63 46.24
CA LEU A 178 -21.09 -5.26 46.04
C LEU A 178 -21.03 -4.46 47.34
N ARG A 179 -21.47 -5.06 48.47
CA ARG A 179 -21.32 -4.43 49.81
C ARG A 179 -19.84 -4.25 50.17
N ALA A 180 -18.98 -5.20 49.84
CA ALA A 180 -17.54 -5.06 50.07
C ALA A 180 -16.92 -3.94 49.21
N ALA A 181 -17.37 -3.79 47.96
CA ALA A 181 -16.95 -2.69 47.09
C ALA A 181 -17.36 -1.32 47.64
N ALA A 182 -18.60 -1.19 48.12
CA ALA A 182 -19.11 0.01 48.78
C ALA A 182 -18.26 0.39 50.00
N ALA A 183 -18.09 -0.54 50.94
CA ALA A 183 -17.31 -0.32 52.14
C ALA A 183 -15.86 0.06 51.88
N ALA A 184 -15.20 -0.66 50.93
CA ALA A 184 -13.82 -0.36 50.55
C ALA A 184 -13.67 1.01 49.85
N THR A 185 -14.67 1.46 49.09
CA THR A 185 -14.67 2.79 48.47
C THR A 185 -14.84 3.88 49.49
N ASP A 186 -15.74 3.70 50.47
CA ASP A 186 -15.93 4.67 51.59
C ASP A 186 -14.70 4.77 52.49
N GLU A 187 -14.08 3.64 52.83
CA GLU A 187 -12.81 3.62 53.60
C GLU A 187 -11.67 4.29 52.81
N ALA A 188 -11.62 4.10 51.50
CA ALA A 188 -10.62 4.75 50.65
C ALA A 188 -10.81 6.28 50.58
N ARG A 189 -12.06 6.75 50.54
CA ARG A 189 -12.36 8.21 50.67
C ARG A 189 -11.89 8.77 52.01
N ALA A 190 -12.09 8.04 53.13
CA ALA A 190 -11.62 8.42 54.42
C ALA A 190 -10.08 8.44 54.51
N ALA A 191 -9.42 7.43 53.95
CA ALA A 191 -7.96 7.34 53.84
C ALA A 191 -7.38 8.49 52.99
N LEU A 192 -8.01 8.88 51.90
CA LEU A 192 -7.61 10.05 51.10
C LEU A 192 -7.72 11.37 51.84
N LYS A 193 -8.75 11.55 52.68
CA LYS A 193 -8.92 12.75 53.53
C LYS A 193 -7.85 12.86 54.59
N THR A 194 -7.40 11.74 55.16
CA THR A 194 -6.35 11.69 56.19
C THR A 194 -4.92 11.66 55.65
N GLY A 195 -4.75 11.66 54.30
CA GLY A 195 -3.43 11.60 53.66
C GLY A 195 -2.81 10.20 53.60
N ASN A 196 -3.53 9.16 53.99
CA ASN A 196 -3.07 7.78 53.88
C ASN A 196 -3.29 7.25 52.43
N PHE A 197 -2.47 7.75 51.49
CA PHE A 197 -2.62 7.43 50.09
C PHE A 197 -2.31 5.96 49.77
N SER A 198 -1.37 5.34 50.46
CA SER A 198 -1.04 3.91 50.29
C SER A 198 -2.19 3.01 50.74
N GLY A 199 -2.84 3.35 51.88
CA GLY A 199 -4.04 2.66 52.36
C GLY A 199 -5.21 2.79 51.35
N ALA A 200 -5.43 3.98 50.81
CA ALA A 200 -6.44 4.23 49.80
C ALA A 200 -6.19 3.39 48.53
N ILE A 201 -4.96 3.35 48.02
CA ILE A 201 -4.59 2.54 46.85
C ILE A 201 -4.84 1.05 47.09
N ALA A 202 -4.49 0.53 48.27
CA ALA A 202 -4.71 -0.86 48.64
C ALA A 202 -6.20 -1.25 48.67
N LEU A 203 -7.05 -0.37 49.23
CA LEU A 203 -8.51 -0.55 49.28
C LEU A 203 -9.12 -0.48 47.89
N LEU A 204 -8.80 0.52 47.09
CA LEU A 204 -9.34 0.69 45.73
C LEU A 204 -8.88 -0.41 44.80
N THR A 205 -7.67 -0.97 45.01
CA THR A 205 -7.21 -2.15 44.23
C THR A 205 -8.11 -3.36 44.48
N LYS A 206 -8.71 -3.52 45.63
CA LYS A 206 -9.67 -4.61 45.89
C LYS A 206 -10.95 -4.40 45.07
N VAL A 207 -11.46 -3.15 45.00
CA VAL A 207 -12.68 -2.82 44.25
C VAL A 207 -12.47 -3.04 42.72
N VAL A 208 -11.35 -2.56 42.19
CA VAL A 208 -11.03 -2.69 40.73
C VAL A 208 -10.81 -4.16 40.30
N LYS A 209 -10.48 -5.06 41.24
CA LYS A 209 -10.35 -6.50 40.97
C LYS A 209 -11.67 -7.27 40.97
N LEU A 210 -12.73 -6.70 41.52
CA LEU A 210 -14.08 -7.28 41.48
C LEU A 210 -14.66 -7.18 40.04
N PRO A 211 -15.65 -7.99 39.67
CA PRO A 211 -16.43 -7.76 38.48
C PRO A 211 -16.96 -6.34 38.43
N GLU A 212 -17.06 -5.79 37.22
CA GLU A 212 -17.49 -4.40 37.02
C GLU A 212 -18.83 -4.11 37.74
N ASN A 213 -18.86 -3.03 38.50
CA ASN A 213 -19.97 -2.70 39.38
C ASN A 213 -20.12 -1.16 39.48
N GLU A 214 -21.16 -0.70 40.13
CA GLU A 214 -21.47 0.74 40.26
C GLU A 214 -20.37 1.57 40.90
N TYR A 215 -19.47 0.99 41.70
CA TYR A 215 -18.32 1.66 42.38
C TYR A 215 -17.06 1.64 41.52
N SER A 216 -17.01 0.86 40.42
CA SER A 216 -15.83 0.75 39.58
C SER A 216 -15.38 2.09 38.96
N PRO A 217 -16.26 2.95 38.44
CA PRO A 217 -15.84 4.27 37.92
C PRO A 217 -15.20 5.12 39.00
N GLU A 218 -15.84 5.24 40.13
CA GLU A 218 -15.31 6.05 41.24
C GLU A 218 -14.01 5.49 41.79
N ALA A 219 -13.86 4.16 41.88
CA ALA A 219 -12.64 3.52 42.33
C ALA A 219 -11.44 3.88 41.44
N HIS A 220 -11.59 3.91 40.13
CA HIS A 220 -10.53 4.37 39.22
C HIS A 220 -10.24 5.87 39.36
N GLU A 221 -11.25 6.73 39.51
CA GLU A 221 -11.03 8.17 39.74
C GLU A 221 -10.25 8.42 41.04
N LEU A 222 -10.68 7.79 42.12
CA LEU A 222 -10.02 7.94 43.43
C LEU A 222 -8.63 7.32 43.50
N MET A 223 -8.41 6.22 42.75
CA MET A 223 -7.09 5.57 42.62
C MET A 223 -6.12 6.49 41.89
N GLY A 224 -6.54 7.12 40.79
CA GLY A 224 -5.77 8.13 40.08
C GLY A 224 -5.39 9.30 41.01
N LEU A 225 -6.35 9.79 41.83
CA LEU A 225 -6.13 10.87 42.81
C LEU A 225 -5.17 10.46 43.93
N ALA A 226 -5.29 9.25 44.46
CA ALA A 226 -4.39 8.72 45.48
C ALA A 226 -2.94 8.62 44.96
N ARG A 227 -2.77 8.08 43.78
CA ARG A 227 -1.47 7.98 43.08
C ARG A 227 -0.87 9.36 42.79
N GLN A 228 -1.69 10.32 42.34
CA GLN A 228 -1.24 11.69 42.07
C GLN A 228 -0.73 12.36 43.35
N ARG A 229 -1.47 12.28 44.45
CA ARG A 229 -1.10 12.87 45.72
C ARG A 229 0.07 12.18 46.41
N SER A 230 0.30 10.90 46.14
CA SER A 230 1.49 10.16 46.63
C SER A 230 2.73 10.37 45.77
N GLY A 231 2.70 11.22 44.73
CA GLY A 231 3.81 11.49 43.84
C GLY A 231 4.04 10.45 42.73
N GLN A 232 3.14 9.45 42.62
CA GLN A 232 3.20 8.42 41.59
C GLN A 232 2.56 8.92 40.26
N VAL A 233 3.11 10.01 39.71
CA VAL A 233 2.50 10.77 38.61
C VAL A 233 2.24 9.93 37.38
N ALA A 234 3.19 9.06 36.98
CA ALA A 234 3.02 8.19 35.81
C ALA A 234 1.90 7.14 36.01
N ALA A 235 1.77 6.60 37.22
CA ALA A 235 0.72 5.65 37.55
C ALA A 235 -0.65 6.35 37.67
N ALA A 236 -0.69 7.57 38.21
CA ALA A 236 -1.90 8.41 38.24
C ALA A 236 -2.41 8.72 36.85
N ARG A 237 -1.52 9.06 35.92
CA ARG A 237 -1.83 9.28 34.51
C ARG A 237 -2.46 8.06 33.90
N ALA A 238 -1.88 6.86 34.07
CA ALA A 238 -2.40 5.61 33.54
C ALA A 238 -3.81 5.27 34.07
N GLU A 239 -4.09 5.56 35.35
CA GLU A 239 -5.43 5.35 35.93
C GLU A 239 -6.46 6.34 35.36
N TYR A 240 -6.10 7.60 35.16
CA TYR A 240 -6.99 8.58 34.57
C TYR A 240 -7.27 8.28 33.08
N GLU A 241 -6.26 7.82 32.31
CA GLU A 241 -6.43 7.37 30.95
C GLU A 241 -7.35 6.12 30.90
N THR A 242 -7.18 5.18 31.85
CA THR A 242 -8.04 3.99 31.99
C THR A 242 -9.48 4.35 32.30
N TYR A 243 -9.68 5.31 33.22
CA TYR A 243 -11.01 5.83 33.60
C TYR A 243 -11.71 6.41 32.36
N LEU A 244 -11.07 7.32 31.62
CA LEU A 244 -11.67 7.99 30.46
C LEU A 244 -11.94 7.03 29.30
N ALA A 245 -11.14 5.97 29.16
CA ALA A 245 -11.37 4.92 28.17
C ALA A 245 -12.58 4.04 28.49
N ARG A 246 -12.80 3.74 29.78
CA ARG A 246 -13.89 2.86 30.22
C ARG A 246 -15.20 3.60 30.49
N TYR A 247 -15.11 4.81 31.04
CA TYR A 247 -16.25 5.58 31.55
C TYR A 247 -16.31 7.01 30.99
N PRO A 248 -16.29 7.19 29.64
CA PRO A 248 -16.20 8.51 29.01
C PRO A 248 -17.38 9.43 29.29
N GLN A 249 -18.52 8.87 29.71
CA GLN A 249 -19.77 9.58 30.01
C GLN A 249 -20.15 9.56 31.49
N ALA A 250 -19.30 8.99 32.36
CA ALA A 250 -19.57 8.98 33.80
C ALA A 250 -19.45 10.39 34.41
N GLU A 251 -20.12 10.63 35.52
CA GLU A 251 -20.18 11.92 36.20
C GLU A 251 -18.79 12.53 36.51
N GLY A 252 -17.78 11.66 36.79
CA GLY A 252 -16.40 12.07 37.05
C GLY A 252 -15.55 12.37 35.82
N ALA A 253 -16.04 12.10 34.61
CA ALA A 253 -15.21 12.15 33.39
C ALA A 253 -14.57 13.53 33.16
N GLU A 254 -15.29 14.60 33.39
CA GLU A 254 -14.77 15.96 33.23
C GLU A 254 -13.70 16.31 34.26
N ARG A 255 -13.93 15.92 35.53
CA ARG A 255 -12.94 16.11 36.59
C ARG A 255 -11.66 15.34 36.32
N VAL A 256 -11.78 14.12 35.80
CA VAL A 256 -10.62 13.28 35.44
C VAL A 256 -9.86 13.85 34.23
N ARG A 257 -10.54 14.40 33.22
CA ARG A 257 -9.87 15.11 32.08
C ARG A 257 -9.05 16.30 32.62
N GLN A 258 -9.64 17.14 33.45
CA GLN A 258 -8.94 18.31 34.02
C GLN A 258 -7.72 17.90 34.84
N ARG A 259 -7.80 16.82 35.64
CA ARG A 259 -6.66 16.31 36.42
C ARG A 259 -5.57 15.70 35.52
N LEU A 260 -5.96 14.99 34.47
CA LEU A 260 -5.03 14.44 33.50
C LEU A 260 -4.29 15.56 32.78
N ASP A 261 -5.00 16.58 32.31
CA ASP A 261 -4.42 17.75 31.66
C ASP A 261 -3.47 18.52 32.61
N ALA A 262 -3.82 18.64 33.86
CA ALA A 262 -2.94 19.25 34.88
C ALA A 262 -1.66 18.44 35.10
N ILE A 263 -1.73 17.11 35.11
CA ILE A 263 -0.55 16.23 35.24
C ILE A 263 0.33 16.35 33.98
N VAL A 264 -0.25 16.28 32.78
CA VAL A 264 0.48 16.41 31.53
C VAL A 264 1.16 17.78 31.45
N THR A 265 0.45 18.84 31.81
CA THR A 265 0.98 20.21 31.81
C THR A 265 2.07 20.42 32.87
N ALA A 266 1.97 19.80 34.04
CA ALA A 266 2.96 19.94 35.12
C ALA A 266 4.23 19.09 34.91
N SER A 267 4.13 17.94 34.19
CA SER A 267 5.23 17.02 33.94
C SER A 267 6.01 17.34 32.66
N GLY A 268 5.46 18.20 31.79
CA GLY A 268 6.11 18.61 30.54
C GLY A 268 7.03 19.82 30.75
N GLY A 269 8.23 19.78 30.09
CA GLY A 269 9.04 20.98 29.91
C GLY A 269 8.32 22.01 29.04
N PRO A 270 8.87 23.22 28.83
CA PRO A 270 8.22 24.28 28.04
C PRO A 270 7.82 23.83 26.62
N GLU A 271 8.58 22.95 26.02
CA GLU A 271 8.28 22.37 24.70
C GLU A 271 7.14 21.33 24.71
N GLU A 272 7.02 20.58 25.80
CA GLU A 272 5.97 19.59 25.99
C GLU A 272 4.60 20.22 26.30
N LYS A 273 4.60 21.39 26.96
CA LYS A 273 3.39 22.19 27.20
C LYS A 273 2.76 22.71 25.89
N LEU A 274 3.57 23.01 24.88
CA LEU A 274 3.11 23.39 23.55
C LEU A 274 2.57 22.18 22.73
N ARG A 275 2.97 20.95 23.11
CA ARG A 275 2.49 19.70 22.48
C ARG A 275 1.22 19.13 23.12
N ALA A 276 0.83 19.61 24.29
CA ALA A 276 -0.34 19.15 25.01
C ALA A 276 -1.67 19.70 24.49
N ALA A 277 -1.68 20.55 23.47
CA ALA A 277 -2.89 20.87 22.74
C ALA A 277 -3.43 19.59 22.08
N PRO A 278 -4.74 19.26 22.22
CA PRO A 278 -5.31 18.03 21.70
C PRO A 278 -5.13 18.02 20.18
N LEU A 279 -4.19 17.20 19.71
CA LEU A 279 -4.06 16.90 18.31
C LEU A 279 -5.26 16.05 17.92
N ALA A 280 -6.13 16.61 17.09
CA ALA A 280 -7.24 15.89 16.51
C ALA A 280 -6.79 14.53 15.97
N PRO A 281 -7.57 13.45 16.15
CA PRO A 281 -7.25 12.12 15.65
C PRO A 281 -7.30 12.15 14.11
N GLY A 282 -6.16 12.36 13.50
CA GLY A 282 -5.94 12.29 12.07
C GLY A 282 -4.52 11.81 11.85
N TRP A 283 -4.36 10.70 11.17
CA TRP A 283 -3.04 10.21 10.82
C TRP A 283 -2.28 11.31 10.05
N ARG A 284 -1.16 11.74 10.60
CA ARG A 284 -0.20 12.60 9.91
C ARG A 284 0.86 11.70 9.30
N PRO A 285 0.95 11.58 7.96
CA PRO A 285 2.08 10.90 7.35
C PRO A 285 3.34 11.65 7.77
N GLY A 286 4.31 10.94 8.36
CA GLY A 286 5.62 11.51 8.69
C GLY A 286 5.86 11.89 10.15
N GLY A 287 5.11 11.33 11.11
CA GLY A 287 5.49 11.42 12.52
C GLY A 287 6.69 10.52 12.81
N GLY A 288 7.86 11.08 13.00
CA GLY A 288 9.05 10.29 13.35
C GLY A 288 10.38 11.02 13.25
N PHE A 289 10.35 12.34 13.01
CA PHE A 289 11.57 13.13 13.14
C PHE A 289 11.65 13.72 14.55
N ALA A 290 12.79 13.52 15.20
CA ALA A 290 13.15 14.21 16.43
C ALA A 290 13.01 15.75 16.23
N PRO A 291 12.75 16.55 17.27
CA PRO A 291 12.74 18.00 17.13
C PRO A 291 14.10 18.44 16.61
N VAL A 292 14.08 18.94 15.39
CA VAL A 292 15.25 19.52 14.74
C VAL A 292 15.46 20.88 15.41
N GLY A 293 16.68 21.14 15.87
CA GLY A 293 17.06 22.51 16.20
C GLY A 293 16.76 23.44 15.02
N SER A 294 16.72 24.74 15.20
CA SER A 294 16.22 25.82 14.32
C SER A 294 16.65 25.80 12.82
N GLY A 295 16.97 24.62 12.27
CA GLY A 295 17.39 24.39 10.89
C GLY A 295 16.42 23.48 10.12
N THR A 296 16.45 23.56 8.77
CA THR A 296 15.74 22.63 7.89
C THR A 296 16.56 21.35 7.74
N SER A 297 15.99 20.19 8.03
CA SER A 297 16.64 18.90 7.78
C SER A 297 16.14 18.30 6.46
N TRP A 298 17.05 17.69 5.71
CA TRP A 298 16.80 17.03 4.44
C TRP A 298 17.13 15.55 4.51
N THR A 299 16.30 14.76 3.87
CA THR A 299 16.52 13.32 3.68
C THR A 299 16.32 12.98 2.21
N PHE A 300 17.29 12.29 1.62
CA PHE A 300 17.24 11.80 0.24
C PHE A 300 17.24 10.29 0.26
N THR A 301 16.29 9.69 -0.41
CA THR A 301 16.20 8.23 -0.59
C THR A 301 15.90 7.93 -2.05
N GLY A 302 16.44 6.84 -2.55
CA GLY A 302 16.12 6.42 -3.90
C GLY A 302 16.77 5.10 -4.27
N SER A 303 16.46 4.66 -5.48
CA SER A 303 17.04 3.46 -6.09
C SER A 303 17.31 3.70 -7.56
N LEU A 304 18.41 3.17 -8.03
CA LEU A 304 18.74 3.01 -9.43
C LEU A 304 18.67 1.53 -9.74
N SER A 305 17.97 1.13 -10.78
CA SER A 305 17.89 -0.25 -11.23
C SER A 305 18.04 -0.36 -12.73
N GLU A 306 18.76 -1.39 -13.15
CA GLU A 306 19.00 -1.76 -14.54
C GLU A 306 18.56 -3.21 -14.72
N PHE A 307 17.66 -3.47 -15.66
CA PHE A 307 17.16 -4.79 -16.00
C PHE A 307 17.33 -5.05 -17.49
N TYR A 308 18.09 -6.09 -17.82
CA TYR A 308 18.08 -6.66 -19.16
C TYR A 308 17.02 -7.77 -19.21
N ILE A 309 16.14 -7.71 -20.19
CA ILE A 309 15.06 -8.66 -20.41
C ILE A 309 15.15 -9.21 -21.82
N ARG A 310 15.15 -10.54 -21.91
CA ARG A 310 15.06 -11.25 -23.18
C ARG A 310 13.96 -12.30 -23.14
N ASP A 311 13.12 -12.32 -24.18
CA ASP A 311 12.05 -13.28 -24.35
C ASP A 311 11.99 -13.69 -25.81
N ASP A 312 12.30 -14.97 -26.08
CA ASP A 312 12.32 -15.57 -27.40
C ASP A 312 11.24 -16.64 -27.50
N SER A 313 10.38 -16.58 -28.49
CA SER A 313 9.33 -17.55 -28.80
C SER A 313 9.70 -18.39 -30.01
N PHE A 314 9.57 -19.69 -29.85
CA PHE A 314 9.80 -20.69 -30.91
C PHE A 314 8.50 -21.45 -31.15
N ARG A 315 7.87 -21.20 -32.28
CA ARG A 315 6.58 -21.78 -32.66
C ARG A 315 6.76 -22.80 -33.78
N THR A 316 6.19 -24.00 -33.59
CA THR A 316 6.13 -25.05 -34.58
C THR A 316 4.67 -25.47 -34.77
N ALA A 317 4.09 -25.20 -35.94
CA ALA A 317 2.75 -25.67 -36.29
C ALA A 317 2.86 -26.93 -37.15
N VAL A 318 2.24 -28.03 -36.69
CA VAL A 318 2.17 -29.28 -37.44
C VAL A 318 0.71 -29.50 -37.80
N ASP A 319 0.32 -29.14 -39.03
CA ASP A 319 -0.97 -29.49 -39.60
C ASP A 319 -0.81 -30.73 -40.48
N PRO A 320 -1.38 -31.89 -40.09
CA PRO A 320 -1.29 -33.11 -40.87
C PRO A 320 -2.15 -33.08 -42.15
N THR A 321 -3.01 -32.07 -42.32
CA THR A 321 -4.00 -32.00 -43.43
C THR A 321 -3.63 -31.01 -44.52
N VAL A 322 -2.73 -30.09 -44.24
CA VAL A 322 -2.24 -29.10 -45.20
C VAL A 322 -0.89 -29.57 -45.74
N ALA A 323 -0.78 -29.71 -47.06
CA ALA A 323 0.54 -29.89 -47.68
C ALA A 323 1.42 -28.73 -47.27
N PRO A 324 2.66 -28.95 -46.80
CA PRO A 324 3.52 -27.88 -46.34
C PRO A 324 3.64 -26.84 -47.47
N ASP A 325 3.14 -25.64 -47.20
CA ASP A 325 3.42 -24.49 -48.06
C ASP A 325 4.93 -24.32 -48.04
N PRO A 326 5.62 -24.47 -49.20
CA PRO A 326 7.07 -24.33 -49.26
C PRO A 326 7.56 -22.93 -48.86
N ASN A 327 6.65 -21.96 -48.68
CA ASN A 327 6.93 -20.59 -48.21
C ASN A 327 6.41 -20.30 -46.82
N ALA A 328 5.72 -21.23 -46.12
CA ALA A 328 5.35 -21.06 -44.73
C ALA A 328 6.54 -21.47 -43.85
N ASP A 329 7.05 -20.54 -43.07
CA ASP A 329 7.98 -20.85 -41.98
C ASP A 329 7.27 -21.79 -41.02
N ALA A 330 7.48 -23.10 -41.17
CA ALA A 330 6.93 -24.10 -40.28
C ALA A 330 7.46 -23.94 -38.83
N ASP A 331 8.62 -23.32 -38.71
CA ASP A 331 9.28 -22.97 -37.46
C ASP A 331 9.49 -21.45 -37.43
N ALA A 332 8.59 -20.72 -36.77
CA ALA A 332 8.75 -19.28 -36.55
C ALA A 332 9.51 -19.03 -35.25
N HIS A 333 10.59 -18.26 -35.37
CA HIS A 333 11.27 -17.67 -34.22
C HIS A 333 10.91 -16.20 -34.15
N GLU A 334 10.37 -15.78 -33.00
CA GLU A 334 9.98 -14.39 -32.74
C GLU A 334 10.64 -13.92 -31.44
N VAL A 335 11.24 -12.75 -31.49
CA VAL A 335 11.78 -12.08 -30.30
C VAL A 335 10.70 -11.16 -29.78
N HIS A 336 10.11 -11.50 -28.62
CA HIS A 336 9.05 -10.69 -28.00
C HIS A 336 9.61 -9.51 -27.22
N GLN A 337 10.74 -9.73 -26.52
CA GLN A 337 11.43 -8.69 -25.76
C GLN A 337 12.95 -8.85 -25.88
N ASN A 338 13.63 -7.77 -26.16
CA ASN A 338 15.09 -7.68 -26.11
C ASN A 338 15.44 -6.24 -25.73
N GLU A 339 15.36 -5.94 -24.44
CA GLU A 339 15.39 -4.58 -23.97
C GLU A 339 16.16 -4.42 -22.65
N MET A 340 16.66 -3.21 -22.43
CA MET A 340 17.20 -2.77 -21.17
C MET A 340 16.31 -1.70 -20.56
N LEU A 341 15.89 -1.93 -19.32
CA LEU A 341 15.08 -1.00 -18.53
C LEU A 341 15.94 -0.36 -17.47
N SER A 342 16.18 0.96 -17.60
CA SER A 342 16.88 1.78 -16.63
C SER A 342 15.88 2.59 -15.82
N SER A 343 15.77 2.38 -14.52
CA SER A 343 14.78 3.06 -13.68
C SER A 343 15.44 3.82 -12.54
N LEU A 344 15.01 5.07 -12.35
CA LEU A 344 15.43 5.93 -11.22
C LEU A 344 14.21 6.35 -10.42
N ASP A 345 14.17 5.94 -9.16
CA ASP A 345 13.20 6.40 -8.17
C ASP A 345 13.90 7.23 -7.09
N MET A 346 13.40 8.42 -6.84
CA MET A 346 13.98 9.35 -5.87
C MET A 346 12.90 10.07 -5.07
N ILE A 347 13.11 10.15 -3.77
CA ILE A 347 12.29 10.92 -2.85
C ILE A 347 13.23 11.82 -2.03
N ALA A 348 13.03 13.12 -2.12
CA ALA A 348 13.63 14.11 -1.23
C ALA A 348 12.55 14.63 -0.29
N THR A 349 12.78 14.55 1.02
CA THR A 349 11.90 15.14 2.02
C THR A 349 12.65 16.18 2.83
N TRP A 350 11.97 17.24 3.21
CA TRP A 350 12.51 18.22 4.13
C TRP A 350 11.49 18.58 5.20
N VAL A 351 11.97 18.95 6.35
CA VAL A 351 11.13 19.33 7.49
C VAL A 351 11.79 20.45 8.28
N ASN A 352 10.98 21.42 8.67
CA ASN A 352 11.32 22.44 9.66
C ASN A 352 10.12 22.67 10.62
N ASP A 353 10.21 23.66 11.49
CA ASP A 353 9.19 23.94 12.50
C ASP A 353 7.83 24.35 11.91
N GLN A 354 7.82 25.01 10.75
CA GLN A 354 6.64 25.60 10.13
C GLN A 354 6.03 24.72 9.03
N ALA A 355 6.88 23.97 8.31
CA ALA A 355 6.47 23.25 7.12
C ALA A 355 7.24 21.95 6.95
N ARG A 356 6.67 21.06 6.15
CA ARG A 356 7.36 19.91 5.60
C ARG A 356 7.12 19.82 4.10
N GLY A 357 8.08 19.29 3.38
CA GLY A 357 7.96 19.12 1.95
C GLY A 357 8.46 17.77 1.49
N LYS A 358 8.02 17.41 0.30
CA LYS A 358 8.39 16.18 -0.40
C LYS A 358 8.53 16.49 -1.88
N ILE A 359 9.64 16.05 -2.49
CA ILE A 359 9.81 15.99 -3.93
C ILE A 359 9.94 14.53 -4.30
N ARG A 360 9.18 14.09 -5.28
CA ARG A 360 9.24 12.73 -5.81
C ARG A 360 9.56 12.77 -7.29
N PHE A 361 10.45 11.89 -7.70
CA PHE A 361 10.71 11.57 -9.09
C PHE A 361 10.70 10.05 -9.28
N SER A 362 10.04 9.57 -10.32
CA SER A 362 10.09 8.19 -10.79
C SER A 362 10.07 8.20 -12.30
N GLY A 363 11.13 7.73 -12.92
CA GLY A 363 11.31 7.69 -14.36
C GLY A 363 11.95 6.38 -14.80
N THR A 364 11.63 5.96 -16.03
CA THR A 364 12.17 4.76 -16.65
C THR A 364 12.55 5.06 -18.09
N GLU A 365 13.72 4.61 -18.48
CA GLU A 365 14.19 4.58 -19.87
C GLU A 365 14.13 3.14 -20.36
N GLU A 366 13.54 2.94 -21.53
CA GLU A 366 13.45 1.66 -22.24
C GLU A 366 14.33 1.75 -23.48
N HIS A 367 15.35 0.90 -23.54
CA HIS A 367 16.23 0.76 -24.68
C HIS A 367 15.97 -0.59 -25.36
N HIS A 368 15.41 -0.58 -26.57
CA HIS A 368 15.12 -1.77 -27.36
C HIS A 368 16.28 -2.07 -28.28
N PHE A 369 16.88 -3.26 -28.17
CA PHE A 369 18.03 -3.64 -29.00
C PHE A 369 17.66 -4.01 -30.44
N ASP A 370 16.42 -4.44 -30.68
CA ASP A 370 15.94 -4.88 -31.99
C ASP A 370 15.18 -3.79 -32.73
N GLU A 371 14.74 -2.75 -32.04
CA GLU A 371 14.07 -1.58 -32.59
C GLU A 371 14.88 -0.33 -32.28
N SER A 372 15.02 0.61 -33.22
CA SER A 372 15.70 1.88 -32.96
C SER A 372 14.83 2.89 -32.16
N ARG A 373 14.11 2.41 -31.14
CA ARG A 373 13.17 3.23 -30.35
C ARG A 373 13.56 3.21 -28.89
N ASP A 374 14.28 4.24 -28.47
CA ASP A 374 14.46 4.51 -27.06
C ASP A 374 13.27 5.33 -26.54
N ARG A 375 12.74 4.96 -25.39
CA ARG A 375 11.61 5.65 -24.78
C ARG A 375 11.98 6.07 -23.35
N PHE A 376 11.78 7.35 -23.05
CA PHE A 376 11.88 7.85 -21.68
C PHE A 376 10.50 8.21 -21.15
N GLY A 377 10.10 7.61 -20.04
CA GLY A 377 8.81 7.82 -19.40
C GLY A 377 8.93 8.34 -17.97
N ILE A 378 8.05 9.29 -17.62
CA ILE A 378 7.95 9.83 -16.26
C ILE A 378 6.67 9.30 -15.62
N ALA A 379 6.82 8.43 -14.62
CA ALA A 379 5.71 7.87 -13.85
C ALA A 379 5.19 8.88 -12.81
N SER A 380 6.09 9.58 -12.12
CA SER A 380 5.75 10.65 -11.20
C SER A 380 6.85 11.70 -11.11
N LEU A 381 6.44 12.97 -11.05
CA LEU A 381 7.31 14.11 -10.80
C LEU A 381 6.50 15.20 -10.14
N PHE A 382 6.55 15.29 -8.82
CA PHE A 382 5.79 16.31 -8.11
C PHE A 382 6.55 16.87 -6.91
N SER A 383 6.16 18.08 -6.54
CA SER A 383 6.52 18.73 -5.28
C SER A 383 5.28 18.86 -4.39
N GLU A 384 5.44 18.57 -3.12
CA GLU A 384 4.41 18.69 -2.08
C GLU A 384 4.94 19.52 -0.93
N VAL A 385 4.12 20.42 -0.42
CA VAL A 385 4.43 21.25 0.76
C VAL A 385 3.22 21.26 1.67
N GLU A 386 3.43 20.95 2.95
CA GLU A 386 2.42 21.08 3.99
C GLU A 386 2.83 22.15 4.99
N LEU A 387 1.98 23.15 5.13
CA LEU A 387 2.09 24.22 6.12
C LEU A 387 1.39 23.77 7.40
N ARG A 388 2.18 23.41 8.44
CA ARG A 388 1.68 22.77 9.67
C ARG A 388 0.71 23.64 10.45
N ASN A 389 1.04 24.93 10.58
CA ASN A 389 0.26 25.86 11.38
C ASN A 389 -1.12 26.19 10.75
N TRP A 390 -1.23 26.03 9.44
CA TRP A 390 -2.43 26.34 8.66
C TRP A 390 -3.20 25.08 8.26
N GLU A 391 -2.60 23.91 8.49
CA GLU A 391 -3.13 22.61 8.05
C GLU A 391 -3.48 22.58 6.54
N VAL A 392 -2.67 23.27 5.74
CA VAL A 392 -2.80 23.37 4.30
C VAL A 392 -1.70 22.55 3.63
N LEU A 393 -2.09 21.70 2.68
CA LEU A 393 -1.19 20.93 1.84
C LEU A 393 -1.40 21.35 0.38
N GLY A 394 -0.32 21.70 -0.29
CA GLY A 394 -0.26 21.92 -1.73
C GLY A 394 0.63 20.90 -2.41
N ARG A 395 0.17 20.30 -3.52
CA ARG A 395 0.97 19.39 -4.35
C ARG A 395 0.82 19.81 -5.81
N PHE A 396 1.92 19.79 -6.55
CA PHE A 396 1.94 20.18 -7.96
C PHE A 396 2.90 19.31 -8.76
N GLY A 397 2.48 18.88 -9.95
CA GLY A 397 3.25 18.08 -10.89
C GLY A 397 2.52 16.82 -11.33
N ARG A 398 3.27 15.85 -11.92
CA ARG A 398 2.75 14.55 -12.34
C ARG A 398 2.58 13.63 -11.14
N GLN A 399 1.34 13.22 -10.88
CA GLN A 399 0.94 12.48 -9.69
C GLN A 399 -0.20 11.51 -9.97
N ASN A 400 -0.32 10.48 -9.12
CA ASN A 400 -1.47 9.58 -9.15
C ASN A 400 -2.61 10.13 -8.29
N SER A 401 -3.84 9.76 -8.66
CA SER A 401 -5.02 10.04 -7.85
C SER A 401 -4.91 9.38 -6.47
N ASN A 402 -5.41 10.06 -5.46
CA ASN A 402 -5.50 9.57 -4.09
C ASN A 402 -6.83 9.97 -3.46
N VAL A 403 -7.00 9.72 -2.16
CA VAL A 403 -8.23 10.05 -1.40
C VAL A 403 -8.61 11.52 -1.46
N ASP A 404 -7.63 12.42 -1.55
CA ASP A 404 -7.85 13.88 -1.54
C ASP A 404 -8.23 14.42 -2.92
N THR A 405 -7.96 13.66 -3.98
CA THR A 405 -8.26 14.06 -5.36
C THR A 405 -9.68 13.72 -5.82
N GLY A 406 -10.55 13.25 -4.97
CA GLY A 406 -11.92 12.79 -5.19
C GLY A 406 -12.45 12.86 -6.63
N GLY A 407 -12.80 11.71 -7.21
CA GLY A 407 -13.32 11.62 -8.57
C GLY A 407 -12.30 11.70 -9.71
N VAL A 408 -11.02 12.00 -9.44
CA VAL A 408 -9.95 11.90 -10.43
C VAL A 408 -9.60 10.44 -10.65
N LEU A 409 -9.55 10.04 -11.91
CA LEU A 409 -9.28 8.67 -12.32
C LEU A 409 -7.85 8.58 -12.87
N GLY A 410 -7.00 7.79 -12.21
CA GLY A 410 -5.64 7.53 -12.68
C GLY A 410 -4.63 8.65 -12.40
N ARG A 411 -3.69 8.80 -13.32
CA ARG A 411 -2.57 9.75 -13.26
C ARG A 411 -2.96 11.08 -13.89
N PHE A 412 -2.38 12.17 -13.39
CA PHE A 412 -2.58 13.50 -13.95
C PHE A 412 -1.40 14.43 -13.73
N ASP A 413 -1.27 15.44 -14.58
CA ASP A 413 -0.37 16.56 -14.43
C ASP A 413 -1.18 17.76 -13.92
N GLY A 414 -0.91 18.23 -12.71
CA GLY A 414 -1.72 19.31 -12.15
C GLY A 414 -1.44 19.58 -10.69
N GLY A 415 -2.38 20.31 -10.07
CA GLY A 415 -2.33 20.74 -8.68
C GLY A 415 -3.43 20.16 -7.81
N LEU A 416 -3.07 19.91 -6.56
CA LEU A 416 -3.97 19.56 -5.46
C LEU A 416 -3.74 20.56 -4.33
N LEU A 417 -4.81 21.15 -3.83
CA LEU A 417 -4.83 21.94 -2.61
C LEU A 417 -5.77 21.29 -1.62
N SER A 418 -5.27 20.98 -0.42
CA SER A 418 -6.04 20.40 0.67
C SER A 418 -5.94 21.28 1.90
N TRP A 419 -7.07 21.58 2.50
CA TRP A 419 -7.16 22.36 3.73
C TRP A 419 -8.03 21.65 4.77
N ARG A 420 -7.47 21.40 5.94
CA ARG A 420 -8.22 20.88 7.08
C ARG A 420 -8.87 22.04 7.82
N ALA A 421 -10.06 22.42 7.38
CA ALA A 421 -10.82 23.55 7.92
C ALA A 421 -11.28 23.32 9.38
N LEU A 422 -11.61 22.06 9.71
CA LEU A 422 -11.99 21.61 11.06
C LEU A 422 -11.35 20.23 11.33
N PRO A 423 -11.26 19.77 12.58
CA PRO A 423 -10.67 18.48 12.91
C PRO A 423 -11.23 17.30 12.09
N ASN A 424 -12.52 17.33 11.76
CA ASN A 424 -13.22 16.28 11.01
C ASN A 424 -13.68 16.73 9.62
N VAL A 425 -13.21 17.88 9.11
CA VAL A 425 -13.60 18.41 7.81
C VAL A 425 -12.38 18.82 7.02
N LYS A 426 -12.19 18.20 5.85
CA LYS A 426 -11.11 18.48 4.91
C LYS A 426 -11.70 18.93 3.58
N LEU A 427 -11.29 20.09 3.11
CA LEU A 427 -11.68 20.63 1.81
C LEU A 427 -10.56 20.43 0.83
N ASN A 428 -10.85 19.93 -0.36
CA ASN A 428 -9.87 19.73 -1.40
C ASN A 428 -10.33 20.38 -2.70
N ALA A 429 -9.36 20.94 -3.42
CA ALA A 429 -9.52 21.40 -4.80
C ALA A 429 -8.42 20.78 -5.66
N VAL A 430 -8.79 20.31 -6.84
CA VAL A 430 -7.89 19.63 -7.76
C VAL A 430 -8.10 20.14 -9.17
N GLY A 431 -7.05 20.23 -9.96
CA GLY A 431 -7.13 20.59 -11.37
C GLY A 431 -5.86 20.20 -12.12
N GLY A 432 -6.03 19.87 -13.41
CA GLY A 432 -4.91 19.44 -14.23
C GLY A 432 -5.34 18.77 -15.53
N SER A 433 -4.43 18.05 -16.14
CA SER A 433 -4.61 17.28 -17.37
C SER A 433 -4.48 15.79 -17.09
N PRO A 434 -5.40 14.91 -17.55
CA PRO A 434 -5.27 13.47 -17.40
C PRO A 434 -4.06 12.95 -18.20
N VAL A 435 -3.32 12.01 -17.60
CA VAL A 435 -2.14 11.36 -18.19
C VAL A 435 -2.48 9.88 -18.40
N LEU A 436 -2.46 9.43 -19.64
CA LEU A 436 -2.80 8.05 -20.01
C LEU A 436 -1.57 7.14 -19.94
N SER A 437 -0.41 7.65 -20.37
CA SER A 437 0.86 6.91 -20.40
C SER A 437 1.97 7.68 -19.70
N ARG A 438 2.97 6.97 -19.15
CA ARG A 438 4.20 7.60 -18.64
C ARG A 438 5.00 8.34 -19.71
N PHE A 439 4.80 7.97 -20.98
CA PHE A 439 5.44 8.60 -22.14
C PHE A 439 4.72 9.84 -22.62
N ASP A 440 3.53 10.15 -22.09
CA ASP A 440 2.82 11.38 -22.46
C ASP A 440 3.64 12.61 -22.08
N GLU A 441 3.66 13.60 -22.98
CA GLU A 441 4.26 14.89 -22.70
C GLU A 441 3.58 15.57 -21.49
N PRO A 442 4.36 16.20 -20.61
CA PRO A 442 3.80 16.92 -19.48
C PRO A 442 2.87 18.06 -19.90
N PHE A 443 1.77 18.21 -19.17
CA PHE A 443 0.83 19.33 -19.28
C PHE A 443 0.25 19.55 -20.69
N ARG A 444 -0.24 18.49 -21.33
CA ARG A 444 -1.00 18.64 -22.58
C ARG A 444 -2.22 19.52 -22.34
N ASP A 445 -2.33 20.62 -23.09
CA ASP A 445 -3.33 21.67 -22.91
C ASP A 445 -4.74 21.36 -23.46
N GLN A 446 -4.87 20.27 -24.22
CA GLN A 446 -6.13 19.95 -24.91
C GLN A 446 -7.18 19.35 -23.99
N ARG A 447 -6.77 18.47 -23.07
CA ARG A 447 -7.65 17.84 -22.08
C ARG A 447 -7.32 18.37 -20.69
N TYR A 448 -8.32 18.85 -19.99
CA TYR A 448 -8.16 19.34 -18.63
C TYR A 448 -9.37 18.98 -17.78
N PHE A 449 -9.16 18.96 -16.48
CA PHE A 449 -10.21 18.77 -15.50
C PHE A 449 -10.03 19.72 -14.31
N TYR A 450 -11.12 19.94 -13.60
CA TYR A 450 -11.13 20.57 -12.30
C TYR A 450 -12.21 19.93 -11.42
N GLY A 451 -11.98 19.94 -10.12
CA GLY A 451 -12.89 19.32 -9.17
C GLY A 451 -12.67 19.80 -7.75
N ALA A 452 -13.65 19.50 -6.92
CA ALA A 452 -13.58 19.76 -5.49
C ALA A 452 -14.14 18.56 -4.72
N SER A 453 -13.64 18.37 -3.51
CA SER A 453 -14.15 17.36 -2.61
C SER A 453 -14.17 17.83 -1.16
N ILE A 454 -15.08 17.23 -0.38
CA ILE A 454 -15.16 17.42 1.06
C ILE A 454 -14.98 16.08 1.75
N GLY A 455 -13.91 15.95 2.54
CA GLY A 455 -13.66 14.82 3.40
C GLY A 455 -14.23 15.06 4.78
N LEU A 456 -14.98 14.09 5.30
CA LEU A 456 -15.67 14.13 6.57
C LEU A 456 -15.24 12.93 7.43
N GLY A 457 -14.84 13.15 8.67
CA GLY A 457 -14.41 12.12 9.60
C GLY A 457 -12.98 12.34 10.11
N PRO A 458 -12.46 11.41 10.95
CA PRO A 458 -13.09 10.14 11.32
C PRO A 458 -14.27 10.29 12.30
N PHE A 459 -15.30 9.46 12.11
CA PHE A 459 -16.46 9.31 13.00
C PHE A 459 -16.54 7.87 13.50
N PHE A 460 -17.23 7.63 14.59
CA PHE A 460 -17.58 6.29 15.08
C PHE A 460 -16.44 5.25 15.02
N GLY A 461 -15.25 5.66 15.45
CA GLY A 461 -14.12 4.74 15.57
C GLY A 461 -13.35 4.41 14.30
N GLY A 462 -13.44 5.23 13.23
CA GLY A 462 -12.63 5.06 12.03
C GLY A 462 -13.40 5.13 10.72
N PHE A 463 -14.65 5.59 10.74
CA PHE A 463 -15.43 5.85 9.53
C PHE A 463 -15.09 7.23 8.96
N GLU A 464 -14.75 7.28 7.68
CA GLU A 464 -14.51 8.49 6.91
C GLU A 464 -15.31 8.46 5.60
N THR A 465 -15.74 9.60 5.15
CA THR A 465 -16.40 9.73 3.83
C THR A 465 -15.89 10.96 3.10
N THR A 466 -15.80 10.87 1.76
CA THR A 466 -15.44 11.98 0.88
C THR A 466 -16.52 12.12 -0.18
N LEU A 467 -17.10 13.31 -0.29
CA LEU A 467 -18.02 13.67 -1.37
C LEU A 467 -17.24 14.48 -2.40
N PHE A 468 -17.45 14.24 -3.69
CA PHE A 468 -16.72 14.92 -4.73
C PHE A 468 -17.61 15.34 -5.91
N ALA A 469 -17.15 16.36 -6.64
CA ALA A 469 -17.65 16.76 -7.93
C ALA A 469 -16.47 17.10 -8.84
N ILE A 470 -16.52 16.64 -10.10
CA ILE A 470 -15.47 16.82 -11.09
C ILE A 470 -16.05 17.11 -12.46
N GLU A 471 -15.40 17.99 -13.21
CA GLU A 471 -15.66 18.23 -14.63
C GLU A 471 -14.37 18.08 -15.42
N GLN A 472 -14.43 17.32 -16.52
CA GLN A 472 -13.35 17.12 -17.47
C GLN A 472 -13.80 17.56 -18.85
N ARG A 473 -12.90 18.21 -19.58
CA ARG A 473 -13.12 18.73 -20.93
C ARG A 473 -12.00 18.37 -21.87
N ASP A 474 -12.34 18.23 -23.14
CA ASP A 474 -11.40 18.27 -24.24
C ASP A 474 -11.67 19.59 -25.01
N ARG A 475 -10.78 20.58 -24.81
CA ARG A 475 -11.03 21.95 -25.28
C ARG A 475 -12.42 22.45 -24.85
N SER A 476 -13.31 22.73 -25.81
CA SER A 476 -14.69 23.18 -25.53
C SER A 476 -15.68 22.03 -25.31
N LEU A 477 -15.35 20.79 -25.69
CA LEU A 477 -16.23 19.63 -25.52
C LEU A 477 -16.23 19.16 -24.07
N LEU A 478 -17.43 18.90 -23.55
CA LEU A 478 -17.57 18.25 -22.26
C LEU A 478 -17.23 16.78 -22.42
N ASP A 479 -16.19 16.35 -21.72
CA ASP A 479 -15.70 14.98 -21.77
C ASP A 479 -16.33 14.12 -20.67
N ARG A 480 -16.40 14.64 -19.43
CA ARG A 480 -16.99 13.99 -18.27
C ARG A 480 -17.48 15.03 -17.26
N ARG A 481 -18.62 14.80 -16.62
CA ARG A 481 -19.06 15.56 -15.44
C ARG A 481 -19.66 14.58 -14.43
N ALA A 482 -19.00 14.40 -13.30
CA ALA A 482 -19.39 13.40 -12.33
C ALA A 482 -19.51 13.97 -10.93
N VAL A 483 -20.40 13.34 -10.16
CA VAL A 483 -20.53 13.49 -8.71
C VAL A 483 -20.44 12.13 -8.06
N GLY A 484 -19.93 12.07 -6.84
CA GLY A 484 -19.82 10.78 -6.18
C GLY A 484 -19.44 10.89 -4.73
N ALA A 485 -19.30 9.70 -4.13
CA ALA A 485 -18.95 9.53 -2.74
C ALA A 485 -17.98 8.35 -2.57
N GLU A 486 -17.02 8.52 -1.70
CA GLU A 486 -16.17 7.45 -1.17
C GLU A 486 -16.44 7.31 0.33
N ALA A 487 -16.56 6.09 0.82
CA ALA A 487 -16.70 5.78 2.24
C ALA A 487 -15.62 4.76 2.64
N ARG A 488 -15.01 4.96 3.79
CA ARG A 488 -13.97 4.10 4.34
C ARG A 488 -14.23 3.85 5.81
N TYR A 489 -14.05 2.61 6.19
CA TYR A 489 -14.01 2.22 7.59
C TYR A 489 -12.72 1.45 7.85
N PHE A 490 -12.07 1.77 8.93
CA PHE A 490 -10.82 1.15 9.31
C PHE A 490 -10.73 0.94 10.82
N ASP A 491 -10.44 -0.29 11.23
CA ASP A 491 -9.90 -0.64 12.53
C ASP A 491 -8.79 -1.72 12.35
N PRO A 492 -8.00 -2.05 13.36
CA PRO A 492 -6.90 -3.01 13.23
C PRO A 492 -7.29 -4.39 12.71
N THR A 493 -8.57 -4.77 12.82
CA THR A 493 -9.10 -6.08 12.43
C THR A 493 -10.03 -6.04 11.23
N LYS A 494 -10.56 -4.87 10.89
CA LYS A 494 -11.55 -4.70 9.83
C LYS A 494 -11.18 -3.53 8.94
N SER A 495 -11.37 -3.69 7.65
CA SER A 495 -11.33 -2.60 6.70
C SER A 495 -12.48 -2.71 5.71
N ALA A 496 -13.08 -1.59 5.35
CA ALA A 496 -14.08 -1.52 4.31
C ALA A 496 -13.87 -0.24 3.50
N PHE A 497 -14.10 -0.35 2.19
CA PHE A 497 -14.05 0.74 1.23
C PHE A 497 -15.26 0.62 0.31
N ALA A 498 -15.90 1.73 0.04
CA ALA A 498 -16.96 1.83 -0.96
C ALA A 498 -16.80 3.12 -1.75
N THR A 499 -17.05 3.08 -3.04
CA THR A 499 -17.12 4.29 -3.88
C THR A 499 -18.25 4.17 -4.87
N VAL A 500 -18.90 5.31 -5.10
CA VAL A 500 -19.95 5.48 -6.12
C VAL A 500 -19.59 6.70 -6.94
N ASP A 501 -19.56 6.55 -8.26
CA ASP A 501 -19.32 7.59 -9.25
C ASP A 501 -20.48 7.61 -10.24
N TYR A 502 -21.20 8.72 -10.30
CA TYR A 502 -22.31 8.94 -11.20
C TYR A 502 -21.97 10.06 -12.17
N ASP A 503 -21.94 9.74 -13.46
CA ASP A 503 -21.69 10.72 -14.49
C ASP A 503 -22.99 11.44 -14.88
N VAL A 504 -23.03 12.74 -14.56
CA VAL A 504 -24.20 13.60 -14.81
C VAL A 504 -24.32 13.96 -16.30
N HIS A 505 -23.18 14.02 -17.03
CA HIS A 505 -23.18 14.30 -18.46
C HIS A 505 -23.81 13.15 -19.26
N PHE A 506 -23.46 11.93 -18.92
CA PHE A 506 -24.01 10.72 -19.55
C PHE A 506 -25.31 10.23 -18.89
N ASN A 507 -25.69 10.78 -17.74
CA ASN A 507 -26.81 10.32 -16.91
C ASN A 507 -26.70 8.81 -16.59
N GLN A 508 -25.49 8.35 -16.20
CA GLN A 508 -25.18 6.93 -16.01
C GLN A 508 -24.34 6.71 -14.74
N LEU A 509 -24.59 5.57 -14.10
CA LEU A 509 -23.68 5.05 -13.09
C LEU A 509 -22.37 4.60 -13.78
N ASN A 510 -21.27 5.27 -13.45
CA ASN A 510 -19.96 4.98 -14.01
C ASN A 510 -19.24 3.90 -13.20
N ALA A 511 -19.30 3.99 -11.86
CA ALA A 511 -18.72 2.97 -10.97
C ALA A 511 -19.50 2.87 -9.65
N ALA A 512 -19.63 1.65 -9.14
CA ALA A 512 -20.01 1.34 -7.77
C ALA A 512 -19.17 0.15 -7.28
N ILE A 513 -18.26 0.42 -6.37
CA ILE A 513 -17.26 -0.55 -5.92
C ILE A 513 -17.36 -0.70 -4.41
N PHE A 514 -17.34 -1.93 -3.94
CA PHE A 514 -17.23 -2.27 -2.52
C PHE A 514 -16.07 -3.26 -2.32
N SER A 515 -15.30 -3.08 -1.26
CA SER A 515 -14.22 -3.98 -0.87
C SER A 515 -14.07 -4.00 0.64
N GLY A 516 -13.80 -5.16 1.23
CA GLY A 516 -13.58 -5.26 2.66
C GLY A 516 -12.80 -6.50 3.07
N SER A 517 -12.24 -6.44 4.27
CA SER A 517 -11.58 -7.56 4.94
C SER A 517 -11.86 -7.53 6.45
N TRP A 518 -11.93 -8.73 7.03
CA TRP A 518 -12.14 -8.91 8.45
C TRP A 518 -11.27 -10.04 8.99
N THR A 519 -10.31 -9.69 9.84
CA THR A 519 -9.48 -10.64 10.58
C THR A 519 -10.18 -11.02 11.88
N LEU A 520 -10.47 -12.30 12.01
CA LEU A 520 -11.18 -12.90 13.15
C LEU A 520 -10.20 -13.13 14.34
N PRO A 521 -10.70 -13.37 15.55
CA PRO A 521 -9.85 -13.62 16.74
C PRO A 521 -8.92 -14.85 16.62
N ASP A 522 -9.30 -15.85 15.81
CA ASP A 522 -8.49 -17.03 15.48
C ASP A 522 -7.44 -16.75 14.38
N LYS A 523 -7.24 -15.47 14.02
CA LYS A 523 -6.33 -14.99 12.97
C LYS A 523 -6.70 -15.41 11.56
N SER A 524 -7.87 -16.02 11.36
CA SER A 524 -8.41 -16.21 10.02
C SER A 524 -8.91 -14.88 9.45
N THR A 525 -8.87 -14.74 8.14
CA THR A 525 -9.30 -13.52 7.46
C THR A 525 -10.36 -13.85 6.42
N LEU A 526 -11.52 -13.19 6.53
CA LEU A 526 -12.54 -13.15 5.50
C LEU A 526 -12.36 -11.86 4.70
N TYR A 527 -12.33 -11.94 3.38
CA TYR A 527 -12.22 -10.78 2.51
C TYR A 527 -13.11 -10.93 1.29
N GLY A 528 -13.49 -9.81 0.70
CA GLY A 528 -14.35 -9.85 -0.49
C GLY A 528 -14.66 -8.48 -1.03
N GLY A 529 -15.41 -8.46 -2.13
CA GLY A 529 -15.86 -7.22 -2.76
C GLY A 529 -16.82 -7.46 -3.90
N ALA A 530 -17.45 -6.38 -4.32
CA ALA A 530 -18.29 -6.30 -5.49
C ALA A 530 -17.91 -5.07 -6.29
N ASP A 531 -17.95 -5.18 -7.61
CA ASP A 531 -17.54 -4.15 -8.54
C ASP A 531 -18.54 -4.08 -9.69
N TYR A 532 -19.11 -2.94 -9.86
CA TYR A 532 -19.86 -2.52 -11.04
C TYR A 532 -19.17 -1.30 -11.61
N ARG A 533 -18.69 -1.36 -12.83
CA ARG A 533 -18.12 -0.20 -13.52
C ARG A 533 -18.26 -0.27 -15.02
N ARG A 534 -18.14 0.89 -15.65
CA ARG A 534 -17.88 0.97 -17.08
C ARG A 534 -16.38 0.88 -17.34
N THR A 535 -15.98 0.16 -18.39
CA THR A 535 -14.57 -0.08 -18.70
C THR A 535 -14.28 0.11 -20.20
N PRO A 536 -13.41 1.07 -20.59
CA PRO A 536 -12.79 2.06 -19.69
C PRO A 536 -13.84 2.95 -18.98
N TYR A 537 -13.44 3.71 -18.00
CA TYR A 537 -14.34 4.65 -17.34
C TYR A 537 -14.99 5.61 -18.37
N LEU A 538 -16.24 5.93 -18.14
CA LEU A 538 -17.06 6.68 -19.08
C LEU A 538 -16.51 8.09 -19.32
N SER A 539 -16.26 8.39 -20.59
CA SER A 539 -15.71 9.63 -21.10
C SER A 539 -16.12 9.79 -22.56
N THR A 540 -16.34 11.00 -23.06
CA THR A 540 -16.64 11.24 -24.47
C THR A 540 -15.49 10.76 -25.39
N TRP A 541 -14.26 10.74 -24.86
CA TRP A 541 -13.08 10.18 -25.55
C TRP A 541 -13.23 8.71 -25.92
N ASN A 542 -14.06 7.95 -25.22
CA ASN A 542 -14.34 6.56 -25.55
C ASN A 542 -14.99 6.40 -26.93
N ALA A 543 -15.55 7.47 -27.50
CA ALA A 543 -16.03 7.47 -28.89
C ALA A 543 -14.93 7.21 -29.93
N LEU A 544 -13.67 7.47 -29.56
CA LEU A 544 -12.51 7.20 -30.45
C LEU A 544 -12.07 5.72 -30.44
N LEU A 545 -12.57 4.92 -29.51
CA LEU A 545 -12.25 3.49 -29.45
C LEU A 545 -12.67 2.81 -30.75
N ASN A 546 -11.75 2.05 -31.35
CA ASN A 546 -11.94 1.37 -32.64
C ASN A 546 -12.28 2.30 -33.83
N GLN A 547 -11.87 3.57 -33.73
CA GLN A 547 -12.05 4.57 -34.81
C GLN A 547 -10.70 5.01 -35.37
N PRO A 548 -10.61 5.38 -36.67
CA PRO A 548 -9.36 5.80 -37.28
C PRO A 548 -8.94 7.23 -36.92
N PHE A 549 -9.66 7.89 -36.04
CA PHE A 549 -9.42 9.29 -35.68
C PHE A 549 -8.53 9.41 -34.44
N VAL A 550 -7.69 10.43 -34.43
CA VAL A 550 -6.77 10.71 -33.32
C VAL A 550 -7.43 11.61 -32.26
N THR A 551 -8.29 12.54 -32.70
CA THR A 551 -8.98 13.46 -31.81
C THR A 551 -10.49 13.46 -32.06
N LEU A 552 -11.27 13.85 -31.03
CA LEU A 552 -12.71 14.05 -31.16
C LEU A 552 -13.05 15.11 -32.21
N TYR A 553 -12.21 16.13 -32.38
CA TYR A 553 -12.41 17.20 -33.37
C TYR A 553 -12.19 16.71 -34.79
N ASP A 554 -11.18 15.84 -35.03
CA ASP A 554 -10.99 15.20 -36.34
C ASP A 554 -12.20 14.35 -36.72
N MET A 555 -12.75 13.62 -35.73
CA MET A 555 -13.95 12.82 -35.92
C MET A 555 -15.18 13.69 -36.24
N LEU A 556 -15.41 14.79 -35.50
CA LEU A 556 -16.48 15.74 -35.76
C LEU A 556 -16.36 16.36 -37.16
N ALA A 557 -15.13 16.74 -37.57
CA ALA A 557 -14.90 17.37 -38.85
C ALA A 557 -15.08 16.42 -40.03
N ALA A 558 -14.61 15.17 -39.90
CA ALA A 558 -14.62 14.18 -40.98
C ALA A 558 -15.97 13.47 -41.14
N SER A 559 -16.67 13.17 -40.04
CA SER A 559 -17.87 12.32 -40.05
C SER A 559 -19.18 13.07 -39.97
N GLN A 560 -19.20 14.42 -39.90
CA GLN A 560 -20.35 15.26 -39.64
C GLN A 560 -21.17 14.85 -38.38
N THR A 561 -20.49 14.21 -37.44
CA THR A 561 -21.09 13.73 -36.19
C THR A 561 -21.40 14.91 -35.27
N THR A 562 -22.51 14.88 -34.60
CA THR A 562 -22.85 15.90 -33.59
C THR A 562 -22.28 15.55 -32.21
N PRO A 563 -22.10 16.50 -31.27
CA PRO A 563 -21.68 16.18 -29.92
C PRO A 563 -22.59 15.16 -29.21
N ALA A 564 -23.88 15.15 -29.48
CA ALA A 564 -24.83 14.17 -28.92
C ALA A 564 -24.60 12.77 -29.50
N GLN A 565 -24.25 12.65 -30.78
CA GLN A 565 -23.89 11.38 -31.39
C GLN A 565 -22.53 10.86 -30.87
N LEU A 566 -21.57 11.75 -30.63
CA LEU A 566 -20.31 11.37 -29.96
C LEU A 566 -20.56 10.81 -28.56
N GLN A 567 -21.41 11.45 -27.79
CA GLN A 567 -21.79 11.00 -26.46
C GLN A 567 -22.45 9.61 -26.50
N GLN A 568 -23.37 9.38 -27.45
CA GLN A 568 -23.99 8.08 -27.64
C GLN A 568 -22.97 7.02 -28.05
N LEU A 569 -22.10 7.36 -29.00
CA LEU A 569 -21.03 6.46 -29.46
C LEU A 569 -20.08 6.08 -28.34
N ALA A 570 -19.67 7.05 -27.51
CA ALA A 570 -18.85 6.80 -26.34
C ALA A 570 -19.52 5.81 -25.37
N LEU A 571 -20.82 5.97 -25.14
CA LEU A 571 -21.62 5.09 -24.29
C LEU A 571 -21.69 3.66 -24.87
N ASP A 572 -21.90 3.53 -26.18
CA ASP A 572 -22.01 2.26 -26.90
C ASP A 572 -20.66 1.51 -26.90
N GLN A 573 -19.55 2.24 -26.99
CA GLN A 573 -18.20 1.68 -26.94
C GLN A 573 -17.69 1.36 -25.51
N THR A 574 -18.48 1.66 -24.48
CA THR A 574 -18.08 1.49 -23.08
C THR A 574 -18.87 0.37 -22.41
N PRO A 575 -18.39 -0.88 -22.45
CA PRO A 575 -19.07 -2.01 -21.82
C PRO A 575 -19.12 -1.89 -20.30
N VAL A 576 -20.09 -2.60 -19.72
CA VAL A 576 -20.26 -2.70 -18.26
C VAL A 576 -19.55 -3.95 -17.75
N TYR A 577 -18.65 -3.76 -16.83
CA TYR A 577 -18.00 -4.82 -16.07
C TYR A 577 -18.70 -4.99 -14.73
N LYS A 578 -18.94 -6.25 -14.35
CA LYS A 578 -19.47 -6.63 -13.04
C LYS A 578 -18.63 -7.75 -12.48
N SER A 579 -18.27 -7.68 -11.21
CA SER A 579 -17.66 -8.81 -10.53
C SER A 579 -18.07 -8.88 -9.06
N ALA A 580 -18.01 -10.09 -8.52
CA ALA A 580 -18.11 -10.33 -7.09
C ALA A 580 -17.07 -11.38 -6.69
N MET A 581 -16.45 -11.18 -5.54
CA MET A 581 -15.40 -12.02 -5.03
C MET A 581 -15.58 -12.25 -3.54
N VAL A 582 -15.29 -13.46 -3.08
CA VAL A 582 -15.17 -13.81 -1.67
C VAL A 582 -13.96 -14.72 -1.48
N GLY A 583 -13.21 -14.51 -0.40
CA GLY A 583 -12.07 -15.33 -0.05
C GLY A 583 -11.94 -15.49 1.45
N TYR A 584 -11.31 -16.58 1.85
CA TYR A 584 -11.05 -16.93 3.22
C TYR A 584 -9.65 -17.49 3.37
N SER A 585 -8.92 -17.05 4.39
CA SER A 585 -7.60 -17.57 4.74
C SER A 585 -7.56 -17.94 6.21
N ARG A 586 -6.86 -19.03 6.53
CA ARG A 586 -6.73 -19.53 7.90
C ARG A 586 -5.35 -20.13 8.15
N PRO A 587 -4.65 -19.70 9.22
CA PRO A 587 -3.47 -20.40 9.69
C PRO A 587 -3.92 -21.74 10.29
N LEU A 588 -3.37 -22.85 9.78
CA LEU A 588 -3.62 -24.19 10.28
C LEU A 588 -2.70 -24.49 11.46
N THR A 589 -1.46 -24.04 11.34
CA THR A 589 -0.41 -24.13 12.36
C THR A 589 0.50 -22.90 12.21
N ASP A 590 1.50 -22.75 13.07
CA ASP A 590 2.53 -21.71 12.95
C ASP A 590 3.35 -21.83 11.64
N LYS A 591 3.34 -23.03 11.02
CA LYS A 591 4.08 -23.34 9.80
C LYS A 591 3.23 -23.42 8.54
N PHE A 592 1.92 -23.49 8.64
CA PHE A 592 1.04 -23.66 7.49
C PHE A 592 -0.16 -22.70 7.51
N LEU A 593 -0.43 -22.09 6.36
CA LEU A 593 -1.62 -21.29 6.11
C LEU A 593 -2.32 -21.82 4.86
N VAL A 594 -3.64 -21.99 4.94
CA VAL A 594 -4.51 -22.29 3.80
C VAL A 594 -5.35 -21.08 3.45
N SER A 595 -5.55 -20.84 2.16
CA SER A 595 -6.52 -19.85 1.67
C SER A 595 -7.25 -20.36 0.44
N ALA A 596 -8.48 -19.87 0.26
CA ALA A 596 -9.29 -20.15 -0.92
C ALA A 596 -10.12 -18.91 -1.27
N ASP A 597 -10.36 -18.70 -2.55
CA ASP A 597 -11.23 -17.64 -3.07
C ASP A 597 -12.04 -18.08 -4.27
N ALA A 598 -13.15 -17.40 -4.47
CA ALA A 598 -14.04 -17.54 -5.60
C ALA A 598 -14.40 -16.16 -6.14
N THR A 599 -14.34 -16.01 -7.47
CA THR A 599 -14.68 -14.78 -8.17
C THR A 599 -15.61 -15.10 -9.34
N VAL A 600 -16.65 -14.29 -9.51
CA VAL A 600 -17.49 -14.28 -10.71
C VAL A 600 -17.28 -12.94 -11.42
N VAL A 601 -17.14 -13.00 -12.74
CA VAL A 601 -16.94 -11.83 -13.61
C VAL A 601 -17.96 -11.89 -14.74
N ASN A 602 -18.50 -10.73 -15.08
CA ASN A 602 -19.36 -10.54 -16.24
C ASN A 602 -18.94 -9.24 -16.96
N LEU A 603 -18.68 -9.33 -18.24
CA LEU A 603 -18.40 -8.19 -19.12
C LEU A 603 -19.53 -8.14 -20.17
N SER A 604 -20.26 -7.03 -20.26
CA SER A 604 -21.21 -6.82 -21.34
C SER A 604 -20.47 -6.62 -22.66
N GLN A 605 -21.12 -6.98 -23.78
CA GLN A 605 -20.56 -6.70 -25.10
C GLN A 605 -20.65 -5.19 -25.39
N PRO A 606 -19.64 -4.58 -26.02
CA PRO A 606 -19.80 -3.30 -26.69
C PRO A 606 -20.79 -3.46 -27.85
N ILE A 607 -21.55 -2.43 -28.14
CA ILE A 607 -22.47 -2.44 -29.28
C ILE A 607 -21.64 -2.34 -30.55
N THR A 608 -21.74 -3.35 -31.42
CA THR A 608 -21.05 -3.36 -32.71
C THR A 608 -21.81 -2.51 -33.71
N PHE A 609 -21.10 -1.63 -34.44
CA PHE A 609 -21.70 -0.78 -35.45
C PHE A 609 -21.87 -1.50 -36.79
N ALA A 610 -22.86 -1.08 -37.57
CA ALA A 610 -23.07 -1.57 -38.94
C ALA A 610 -21.84 -1.25 -39.81
N GLY A 611 -21.18 -2.28 -40.36
CA GLY A 611 -19.99 -2.17 -41.18
C GLY A 611 -18.71 -2.74 -40.59
N VAL A 612 -18.68 -3.12 -39.35
CA VAL A 612 -17.60 -3.90 -38.75
C VAL A 612 -18.02 -5.36 -38.72
N ASP A 613 -17.17 -6.25 -39.25
CA ASP A 613 -17.43 -7.69 -39.24
C ASP A 613 -17.60 -8.14 -37.77
N PRO A 614 -18.79 -8.64 -37.36
CA PRO A 614 -19.02 -9.09 -35.98
C PRO A 614 -18.06 -10.22 -35.55
N ALA A 615 -17.43 -10.91 -36.48
CA ALA A 615 -16.47 -11.98 -36.21
C ALA A 615 -15.11 -11.45 -35.70
N LEU A 616 -14.80 -10.16 -35.91
CA LEU A 616 -13.49 -9.57 -35.57
C LEU A 616 -13.44 -8.81 -34.22
N GLY A 617 -14.56 -8.64 -33.52
CA GLY A 617 -14.52 -7.74 -32.36
C GLY A 617 -15.54 -7.93 -31.25
N ALA A 618 -16.47 -8.87 -31.34
CA ALA A 618 -17.44 -9.09 -30.27
C ALA A 618 -16.79 -9.92 -29.14
N LEU A 619 -16.39 -9.26 -28.06
CA LEU A 619 -16.05 -9.97 -26.84
C LEU A 619 -17.27 -10.79 -26.40
N PRO A 620 -17.14 -12.09 -26.10
CA PRO A 620 -18.26 -12.90 -25.68
C PRO A 620 -18.86 -12.33 -24.40
N SER A 621 -20.19 -12.24 -24.31
CA SER A 621 -20.89 -11.87 -23.09
C SER A 621 -21.26 -13.09 -22.28
N GLY A 622 -21.14 -13.02 -20.95
CA GLY A 622 -21.52 -14.10 -20.07
C GLY A 622 -20.76 -14.07 -18.76
N ASN A 623 -21.02 -15.04 -17.90
CA ASN A 623 -20.35 -15.17 -16.65
C ASN A 623 -19.12 -16.07 -16.75
N GLU A 624 -18.02 -15.59 -16.23
CA GLU A 624 -16.81 -16.36 -15.98
C GLU A 624 -16.63 -16.59 -14.49
N TYR A 625 -16.15 -17.76 -14.12
CA TYR A 625 -15.96 -18.16 -12.74
C TYR A 625 -14.51 -18.56 -12.51
N TYR A 626 -13.94 -18.07 -11.42
CA TYR A 626 -12.56 -18.32 -11.02
C TYR A 626 -12.54 -18.84 -9.60
N TYR A 627 -11.86 -19.95 -9.38
CA TYR A 627 -11.68 -20.55 -8.07
C TYR A 627 -10.21 -20.81 -7.85
N SER A 628 -9.71 -20.46 -6.67
CA SER A 628 -8.35 -20.79 -6.28
C SER A 628 -8.31 -21.34 -4.85
N ALA A 629 -7.37 -22.24 -4.61
CA ALA A 629 -7.02 -22.68 -3.27
C ALA A 629 -5.51 -22.87 -3.19
N GLN A 630 -4.93 -22.45 -2.07
CA GLN A 630 -3.49 -22.51 -1.87
C GLN A 630 -3.13 -22.92 -0.44
N LEU A 631 -1.99 -23.59 -0.34
CA LEU A 631 -1.34 -23.93 0.90
C LEU A 631 0.05 -23.27 0.91
N MET A 632 0.31 -22.48 1.94
CA MET A 632 1.63 -21.90 2.20
C MET A 632 2.28 -22.59 3.39
N GLY A 633 3.57 -22.89 3.27
CA GLY A 633 4.41 -23.41 4.35
C GLY A 633 5.65 -22.57 4.55
N SER A 634 6.10 -22.36 5.77
CA SER A 634 7.34 -21.65 6.09
C SER A 634 8.15 -22.38 7.14
N ASN A 635 9.48 -22.19 7.10
CA ASN A 635 10.43 -22.80 8.05
C ASN A 635 10.27 -24.34 8.10
N LEU A 636 10.14 -24.98 6.94
CA LEU A 636 9.94 -26.41 6.83
C LEU A 636 11.25 -27.18 6.83
N ILE A 637 12.23 -26.73 6.04
CA ILE A 637 13.55 -27.36 5.86
C ILE A 637 14.63 -26.50 6.51
N LYS A 638 14.59 -25.19 6.27
CA LYS A 638 15.56 -24.21 6.77
C LYS A 638 14.84 -22.98 7.26
N GLU A 639 15.36 -22.30 8.28
CA GLU A 639 14.82 -21.03 8.75
C GLU A 639 14.84 -20.01 7.61
N GLY A 640 13.69 -19.34 7.38
CA GLY A 640 13.50 -18.39 6.29
C GLY A 640 13.07 -19.01 4.95
N ASP A 641 12.89 -20.35 4.86
CA ASP A 641 12.32 -20.94 3.66
C ASP A 641 10.79 -20.74 3.57
N MET A 642 10.28 -20.78 2.35
CA MET A 642 8.84 -20.68 2.08
C MET A 642 8.46 -21.50 0.86
N TYR A 643 7.29 -22.16 0.95
CA TYR A 643 6.73 -23.00 -0.11
C TYR A 643 5.26 -22.65 -0.29
N ILE A 644 4.82 -22.52 -1.55
CA ILE A 644 3.45 -22.21 -1.92
C ILE A 644 3.01 -23.22 -2.98
N GLY A 645 2.01 -24.04 -2.67
CA GLY A 645 1.31 -24.88 -3.62
C GLY A 645 -0.10 -24.33 -3.85
N ALA A 646 -0.53 -24.15 -5.10
CA ALA A 646 -1.86 -23.65 -5.42
C ALA A 646 -2.50 -24.46 -6.53
N VAL A 647 -3.83 -24.62 -6.45
CA VAL A 647 -4.67 -25.17 -7.50
C VAL A 647 -5.66 -24.10 -7.93
N ARG A 648 -5.89 -23.98 -9.23
CA ARG A 648 -6.82 -23.02 -9.82
C ARG A 648 -7.71 -23.69 -10.84
N TYR A 649 -8.98 -23.32 -10.82
CA TYR A 649 -9.95 -23.68 -11.85
C TYR A 649 -10.63 -22.41 -12.34
N SER A 650 -10.64 -22.22 -13.65
CA SER A 650 -11.33 -21.11 -14.30
C SER A 650 -12.28 -21.63 -15.35
N GLN A 651 -13.53 -21.26 -15.22
CA GLN A 651 -14.56 -21.52 -16.23
C GLN A 651 -14.75 -20.22 -17.02
N LEU A 652 -14.09 -20.17 -18.17
CA LEU A 652 -14.19 -19.08 -19.12
C LEU A 652 -15.40 -19.31 -20.06
N LEU A 653 -15.71 -18.34 -20.89
CA LEU A 653 -16.82 -18.46 -21.83
C LEU A 653 -16.62 -19.58 -22.83
N ASN A 654 -15.43 -19.72 -23.39
CA ASN A 654 -15.11 -20.67 -24.45
C ASN A 654 -14.18 -21.80 -24.01
N SER A 655 -13.76 -21.83 -22.74
CA SER A 655 -12.84 -22.87 -22.24
C SER A 655 -12.93 -23.06 -20.74
N ASN A 656 -12.50 -24.22 -20.26
CA ASN A 656 -12.18 -24.49 -18.86
C ASN A 656 -10.67 -24.58 -18.73
N MET A 657 -10.12 -23.97 -17.70
CA MET A 657 -8.68 -23.98 -17.40
C MET A 657 -8.43 -24.51 -16.00
N TYR A 658 -7.48 -25.41 -15.89
CA TYR A 658 -6.98 -25.97 -14.64
C TYR A 658 -5.50 -25.65 -14.53
N ALA A 659 -5.04 -25.19 -13.39
CA ALA A 659 -3.62 -24.92 -13.16
C ALA A 659 -3.17 -25.45 -11.79
N LEU A 660 -1.96 -25.98 -11.77
CA LEU A 660 -1.22 -26.34 -10.58
C LEU A 660 0.05 -25.47 -10.54
N ASP A 661 0.20 -24.70 -9.49
CA ASP A 661 1.35 -23.85 -9.27
C ASP A 661 2.14 -24.31 -8.06
N PHE A 662 3.45 -24.33 -8.20
CA PHE A 662 4.39 -24.51 -7.10
C PHE A 662 5.44 -23.40 -7.15
N ASN A 663 5.56 -22.66 -6.06
CA ASN A 663 6.58 -21.63 -5.87
C ASN A 663 7.32 -21.91 -4.56
N SER A 664 8.61 -21.76 -4.58
CA SER A 664 9.41 -21.88 -3.36
C SER A 664 10.44 -20.78 -3.28
N ARG A 665 10.91 -20.56 -2.08
CA ARG A 665 12.08 -19.74 -1.80
C ARG A 665 12.92 -20.45 -0.76
N TYR A 666 14.17 -20.69 -1.12
CA TYR A 666 15.14 -21.36 -0.28
C TYR A 666 16.34 -20.44 -0.05
N PRO A 667 16.59 -19.97 1.20
CA PRO A 667 17.77 -19.17 1.54
C PRO A 667 19.01 -20.06 1.55
N TRP A 668 19.71 -20.13 0.38
CA TRP A 668 20.92 -20.97 0.24
C TRP A 668 22.03 -20.50 1.16
N THR A 669 22.33 -19.19 1.13
CA THR A 669 23.17 -18.51 2.11
C THR A 669 22.40 -17.32 2.70
N LYS A 670 23.05 -16.49 3.51
CA LYS A 670 22.45 -15.23 4.00
C LYS A 670 22.30 -14.20 2.88
N GLU A 671 23.15 -14.31 1.87
CA GLU A 671 23.20 -13.39 0.73
C GLU A 671 22.43 -13.93 -0.48
N LEU A 672 22.40 -15.25 -0.70
CA LEU A 672 21.82 -15.91 -1.86
C LEU A 672 20.52 -16.62 -1.50
N SER A 673 19.44 -16.29 -2.19
CA SER A 673 18.16 -17.01 -2.19
C SER A 673 17.88 -17.60 -3.56
N LEU A 674 17.42 -18.84 -3.60
CA LEU A 674 16.98 -19.53 -4.80
C LEU A 674 15.47 -19.78 -4.71
N SER A 675 14.77 -19.51 -5.79
CA SER A 675 13.30 -19.61 -5.86
C SER A 675 12.88 -20.41 -7.11
N PRO A 676 12.98 -21.75 -7.07
CA PRO A 676 12.41 -22.59 -8.14
C PRO A 676 10.88 -22.47 -8.16
N ARG A 677 10.33 -22.40 -9.36
CA ARG A 677 8.90 -22.26 -9.66
C ARG A 677 8.49 -23.23 -10.74
N LEU A 678 7.26 -23.72 -10.66
CA LEU A 678 6.66 -24.57 -11.68
C LEU A 678 5.18 -24.25 -11.78
N ARG A 679 4.71 -24.03 -13.01
CA ARG A 679 3.29 -24.01 -13.34
C ARG A 679 2.99 -25.09 -14.33
N LEU A 680 1.93 -25.84 -14.08
CA LEU A 680 1.34 -26.81 -15.02
C LEU A 680 -0.09 -26.36 -15.31
N GLY A 681 -0.43 -26.25 -16.60
CA GLY A 681 -1.73 -25.83 -17.09
C GLY A 681 -2.39 -26.91 -17.95
N TYR A 682 -3.70 -27.04 -17.82
CA TYR A 682 -4.54 -27.79 -18.75
C TYR A 682 -5.77 -26.96 -19.09
N ARG A 683 -6.00 -26.75 -20.40
CA ARG A 683 -7.14 -25.99 -20.91
C ARG A 683 -7.89 -26.82 -21.92
N THR A 684 -9.22 -26.84 -21.84
CA THR A 684 -10.10 -27.54 -22.79
C THR A 684 -11.19 -26.60 -23.28
N GLY A 685 -11.52 -26.73 -24.55
CA GLY A 685 -12.57 -25.94 -25.18
C GLY A 685 -13.96 -26.23 -24.60
N ARG A 686 -14.86 -25.28 -24.77
CA ARG A 686 -16.24 -25.29 -24.27
C ARG A 686 -17.13 -24.59 -25.29
N ASN A 687 -18.46 -24.84 -25.24
CA ASN A 687 -19.45 -24.19 -26.09
C ASN A 687 -19.20 -24.37 -27.59
N GLY A 688 -18.75 -25.57 -28.02
CA GLY A 688 -18.48 -25.90 -29.43
C GLY A 688 -17.06 -25.59 -29.90
N VAL A 689 -16.19 -25.08 -29.04
CA VAL A 689 -14.76 -24.89 -29.38
C VAL A 689 -14.02 -26.21 -29.16
N ASP A 690 -13.46 -26.80 -30.24
CA ASP A 690 -12.59 -27.99 -30.16
C ASP A 690 -11.15 -27.52 -29.89
N MET A 691 -10.78 -27.43 -28.63
CA MET A 691 -9.44 -26.99 -28.18
C MET A 691 -8.97 -27.80 -26.97
N THR A 692 -7.72 -28.20 -26.99
CA THR A 692 -7.02 -28.79 -25.83
C THR A 692 -5.61 -28.21 -25.77
N GLU A 693 -5.20 -27.73 -24.63
CA GLU A 693 -3.90 -27.09 -24.41
C GLU A 693 -3.28 -27.61 -23.13
N TYR A 694 -1.99 -27.91 -23.17
CA TYR A 694 -1.16 -28.22 -22.02
C TYR A 694 -0.05 -27.18 -21.96
N THR A 695 0.22 -26.67 -20.75
CA THR A 695 1.29 -25.69 -20.51
C THR A 695 2.18 -26.18 -19.38
N ALA A 696 3.49 -26.05 -19.54
CA ALA A 696 4.47 -26.26 -18.49
C ALA A 696 5.43 -25.08 -18.46
N LEU A 697 5.56 -24.43 -17.28
CA LEU A 697 6.41 -23.26 -17.07
C LEU A 697 7.31 -23.49 -15.84
N PRO A 698 8.46 -24.16 -15.99
CA PRO A 698 9.51 -24.15 -15.00
C PRO A 698 10.30 -22.83 -15.08
N SER A 699 10.66 -22.28 -13.93
CA SER A 699 11.60 -21.15 -13.84
C SER A 699 12.42 -21.18 -12.53
N LEU A 700 13.55 -20.50 -12.55
CA LEU A 700 14.42 -20.32 -11.40
C LEU A 700 14.74 -18.84 -11.27
N LEU A 701 14.40 -18.27 -10.12
CA LEU A 701 14.82 -16.94 -9.69
C LEU A 701 15.93 -17.06 -8.65
N ALA A 702 16.97 -16.28 -8.81
CA ALA A 702 18.08 -16.16 -7.85
C ALA A 702 18.26 -14.68 -7.46
N ASP A 703 18.20 -14.41 -6.16
CA ASP A 703 18.46 -13.10 -5.58
C ASP A 703 19.78 -13.12 -4.85
N TYR A 704 20.69 -12.21 -5.15
CA TYR A 704 21.97 -12.08 -4.46
C TYR A 704 22.19 -10.68 -3.93
N TYR A 705 22.43 -10.55 -2.62
CA TYR A 705 22.70 -9.29 -1.92
C TYR A 705 24.21 -9.13 -1.69
N TRP A 706 24.88 -8.30 -2.49
CA TRP A 706 26.29 -7.96 -2.34
C TRP A 706 26.56 -7.14 -1.09
N THR A 707 25.70 -6.15 -0.88
CA THR A 707 25.66 -5.30 0.31
C THR A 707 24.20 -5.06 0.68
N LYS A 708 23.94 -4.22 1.67
CA LYS A 708 22.57 -3.79 1.99
C LYS A 708 21.97 -2.88 0.90
N GLU A 709 22.84 -2.21 0.17
CA GLU A 709 22.48 -1.24 -0.86
C GLU A 709 22.52 -1.83 -2.27
N LEU A 710 23.29 -2.88 -2.51
CA LEU A 710 23.50 -3.44 -3.85
C LEU A 710 23.01 -4.89 -3.91
N SER A 711 22.10 -5.16 -4.83
CA SER A 711 21.57 -6.50 -5.11
C SER A 711 21.57 -6.80 -6.61
N THR A 712 21.65 -8.09 -6.93
CA THR A 712 21.42 -8.60 -8.30
C THR A 712 20.32 -9.64 -8.28
N GLU A 713 19.55 -9.65 -9.35
CA GLU A 713 18.49 -10.60 -9.61
C GLU A 713 18.73 -11.30 -10.95
N PHE A 714 18.56 -12.60 -10.96
CA PHE A 714 18.66 -13.41 -12.15
C PHE A 714 17.46 -14.34 -12.23
N GLU A 715 16.68 -14.28 -13.30
CA GLU A 715 15.57 -15.20 -13.56
C GLU A 715 15.75 -15.83 -14.93
N ILE A 716 15.61 -17.14 -15.00
CA ILE A 716 15.57 -17.89 -16.25
C ILE A 716 14.40 -18.87 -16.19
N GLY A 717 13.71 -19.04 -17.31
CA GLY A 717 12.63 -19.98 -17.43
C GLY A 717 12.26 -20.29 -18.86
N ALA A 718 11.40 -21.29 -18.99
CA ALA A 718 10.82 -21.68 -20.25
C ALA A 718 9.32 -21.94 -20.07
N GLU A 719 8.50 -21.43 -20.97
CA GLU A 719 7.09 -21.81 -21.08
C GLU A 719 6.94 -22.70 -22.31
N ARG A 720 6.45 -23.91 -22.12
CA ARG A 720 6.15 -24.79 -23.24
C ARG A 720 4.66 -25.09 -23.28
N THR A 721 4.05 -24.79 -24.44
CA THR A 721 2.63 -24.98 -24.68
C THR A 721 2.42 -25.95 -25.85
N TRP A 722 1.52 -26.90 -25.65
CA TRP A 722 1.06 -27.85 -26.68
C TRP A 722 -0.42 -27.61 -26.87
N THR A 723 -0.80 -27.07 -28.02
CA THR A 723 -2.17 -26.76 -28.38
C THR A 723 -2.65 -27.69 -29.47
N ARG A 724 -3.87 -28.20 -29.34
CA ARG A 724 -4.65 -28.79 -30.40
C ARG A 724 -5.95 -28.04 -30.52
N GLN A 725 -6.19 -27.42 -31.67
CA GLN A 725 -7.41 -26.69 -31.94
C GLN A 725 -7.89 -27.00 -33.37
N ASP A 726 -9.17 -27.41 -33.51
CA ASP A 726 -9.80 -27.73 -34.81
C ASP A 726 -8.99 -28.71 -35.68
N GLY A 727 -8.32 -29.67 -35.03
CA GLY A 727 -7.47 -30.66 -35.68
C GLY A 727 -6.00 -30.24 -35.88
N VAL A 728 -5.70 -28.95 -35.82
CA VAL A 728 -4.33 -28.41 -35.92
C VAL A 728 -3.58 -28.63 -34.60
N ARG A 729 -2.33 -29.06 -34.72
CA ARG A 729 -1.41 -29.18 -33.56
C ARG A 729 -0.33 -28.11 -33.63
N GLU A 730 -0.15 -27.43 -32.56
CA GLU A 730 0.85 -26.39 -32.42
C GLU A 730 1.68 -26.61 -31.16
N GLN A 731 2.96 -26.34 -31.23
CA GLN A 731 3.86 -26.29 -30.07
C GLN A 731 4.51 -24.93 -30.06
N ASN A 732 4.46 -24.27 -28.87
CA ASN A 732 5.17 -23.05 -28.63
C ASN A 732 6.14 -23.24 -27.47
N THR A 733 7.34 -22.66 -27.57
CA THR A 733 8.32 -22.65 -26.50
C THR A 733 8.85 -21.22 -26.34
N ASP A 734 8.51 -20.57 -25.25
CA ASP A 734 8.99 -19.25 -24.90
C ASP A 734 10.13 -19.40 -23.89
N LEU A 735 11.30 -18.85 -24.23
CA LEU A 735 12.48 -18.82 -23.36
C LEU A 735 12.65 -17.39 -22.86
N PHE A 736 12.67 -17.20 -21.55
CA PHE A 736 12.87 -15.88 -20.97
C PHE A 736 14.06 -15.83 -20.01
N LEU A 737 14.75 -14.70 -20.08
CA LEU A 737 15.89 -14.36 -19.22
C LEU A 737 15.69 -12.96 -18.69
N THR A 738 15.89 -12.77 -17.38
CA THR A 738 15.98 -11.44 -16.78
C THR A 738 17.26 -11.37 -15.95
N LEU A 739 18.05 -10.33 -16.16
CA LEU A 739 19.22 -10.02 -15.37
C LEU A 739 19.08 -8.60 -14.84
N GLY A 740 19.03 -8.43 -13.54
CA GLY A 740 18.83 -7.14 -12.89
C GLY A 740 19.94 -6.79 -11.91
N ILE A 741 20.26 -5.51 -11.83
CA ILE A 741 21.09 -4.92 -10.77
C ILE A 741 20.33 -3.73 -10.18
N ARG A 742 20.36 -3.64 -8.85
CA ARG A 742 19.70 -2.55 -8.13
C ARG A 742 20.63 -1.96 -7.08
N TYR A 743 20.71 -0.65 -7.05
CA TYR A 743 21.45 0.10 -6.06
C TYR A 743 20.51 1.08 -5.32
N ASP A 744 20.39 0.91 -4.00
CA ASP A 744 19.59 1.76 -3.12
C ASP A 744 20.51 2.80 -2.44
N PHE A 745 20.20 4.10 -2.53
CA PHE A 745 20.99 5.17 -1.93
C PHE A 745 20.21 5.93 -0.87
N PHE A 746 20.96 6.45 0.11
CA PHE A 746 20.43 7.25 1.21
C PHE A 746 21.41 8.35 1.60
N ALA A 747 20.91 9.54 1.80
CA ALA A 747 21.65 10.65 2.39
C ALA A 747 20.76 11.40 3.38
N ASP A 748 21.30 11.66 4.57
CA ASP A 748 20.63 12.41 5.63
C ASP A 748 21.59 13.45 6.20
N ASP A 749 21.13 14.70 6.28
CA ASP A 749 21.94 15.79 6.81
C ASP A 749 22.16 15.68 8.33
N THR A 750 21.26 14.99 9.04
CA THR A 750 21.40 14.82 10.50
C THR A 750 22.63 13.99 10.86
N THR A 751 23.04 13.05 10.01
CA THR A 751 24.25 12.23 10.24
C THR A 751 25.55 13.01 10.11
N LYS A 752 25.56 14.13 9.40
CA LYS A 752 26.76 15.00 9.27
C LYS A 752 26.98 15.85 10.51
N GLU A 753 25.92 16.34 11.14
CA GLU A 753 26.00 17.14 12.38
C GLU A 753 26.41 16.29 13.57
N ASP A 754 25.90 15.07 13.69
CA ASP A 754 26.29 14.13 14.73
C ASP A 754 27.73 13.67 14.54
N LYS A 755 28.20 13.41 13.33
CA LYS A 755 29.62 13.13 13.06
C LYS A 755 30.53 14.33 13.34
N LYS A 756 30.08 15.56 13.14
CA LYS A 756 30.79 16.78 13.52
C LYS A 756 30.84 16.98 15.03
N LYS A 757 29.75 16.68 15.76
CA LYS A 757 29.71 16.73 17.23
C LYS A 757 30.58 15.65 17.87
N CYS A 758 30.71 14.48 17.26
CA CYS A 758 31.62 13.43 17.68
C CYS A 758 33.11 13.71 17.32
N ALA A 759 33.36 14.53 16.32
CA ALA A 759 34.71 14.90 15.87
C ALA A 759 35.30 16.11 16.60
N THR A 760 34.53 16.83 17.41
CA THR A 760 35.06 17.94 18.23
C THR A 760 35.61 17.43 19.55
N PRO A 761 36.84 17.79 19.95
CA PRO A 761 37.52 17.25 21.12
C PRO A 761 37.01 17.83 22.47
N VAL A 762 35.72 18.12 22.57
CA VAL A 762 35.09 18.61 23.83
C VAL A 762 35.03 17.51 24.90
N ALA A 763 35.03 16.25 24.53
CA ALA A 763 35.09 15.14 25.49
C ALA A 763 36.42 15.07 26.29
N ALA A 764 37.51 15.64 25.76
CA ALA A 764 38.79 15.70 26.48
C ALA A 764 38.90 16.85 27.50
N ALA A 765 38.03 17.85 27.41
CA ALA A 765 38.06 19.01 28.33
C ALA A 765 37.29 18.82 29.61
N LEU A 766 36.31 17.90 29.66
CA LEU A 766 35.48 17.69 30.86
C LEU A 766 36.18 16.85 31.96
N CYS A 767 37.23 16.10 31.63
CA CYS A 767 38.04 15.39 32.65
C CYS A 767 39.02 16.27 33.40
N ARG A 768 39.25 17.54 33.01
CA ARG A 768 40.25 18.41 33.66
C ARG A 768 39.70 19.23 34.85
N TYR A 769 38.41 19.17 35.13
CA TYR A 769 37.76 19.99 36.14
C TYR A 769 37.08 19.22 37.30
N SER A 770 37.26 17.92 37.45
CA SER A 770 36.82 17.22 38.66
C SER A 770 37.96 17.09 39.63
N ASN A 771 37.95 17.87 40.70
CA ASN A 771 38.82 17.74 41.89
C ASN A 771 38.36 16.53 42.74
N SER A 772 38.41 15.31 42.19
CA SER A 772 38.21 14.06 42.94
C SER A 772 39.53 13.31 43.06
N PRO A 773 39.90 12.82 44.23
CA PRO A 773 41.17 12.14 44.43
C PRO A 773 41.25 10.72 43.80
N ASP A 774 40.15 10.21 43.24
CA ASP A 774 40.14 8.93 42.51
C ASP A 774 40.29 9.15 41.01
N LYS A 775 41.52 8.91 40.50
CA LYS A 775 41.92 9.04 39.09
C LYS A 775 41.47 7.85 38.23
N THR A 776 40.21 7.54 38.21
CA THR A 776 39.65 6.59 37.22
C THR A 776 38.53 7.24 36.43
N CYS A 777 38.90 8.00 35.36
CA CYS A 777 37.97 8.38 34.30
C CYS A 777 37.61 7.09 33.54
N VAL A 778 36.51 6.43 33.90
CA VAL A 778 35.89 5.42 33.07
C VAL A 778 35.09 6.15 32.01
N ALA A 779 35.65 6.21 30.80
CA ALA A 779 34.88 6.63 29.62
C ALA A 779 33.76 5.61 29.44
N GLN A 780 32.51 6.01 29.77
CA GLN A 780 31.34 5.25 29.32
C GLN A 780 31.31 5.33 27.80
N PRO A 781 31.29 4.21 27.09
CA PRO A 781 31.14 4.23 25.65
C PRO A 781 29.74 4.76 25.32
N THR A 782 29.65 6.00 24.84
CA THR A 782 28.43 6.50 24.22
C THR A 782 28.22 5.70 22.94
N THR A 783 27.28 4.77 23.00
CA THR A 783 26.89 3.87 21.91
C THR A 783 26.23 4.60 20.71
N SER A 784 26.36 5.91 20.61
CA SER A 784 25.75 6.73 19.56
C SER A 784 26.70 7.17 18.43
N CYS A 785 27.96 6.79 18.47
CA CYS A 785 28.94 7.19 17.46
C CYS A 785 29.50 6.00 16.63
N ARG A 786 28.73 4.92 16.45
CA ARG A 786 29.05 3.83 15.52
C ARG A 786 28.03 3.69 14.42
#